data_b7c44560642efb8883eeabf8f2185b0d
#
_entry.id   b7c44560642efb8883eeabf8f2185b0d
#
_cell.length_a   1.000
_cell.length_b   1.000
_cell.length_c   1.000
_cell.angle_alpha   90.00
_cell.angle_beta   90.00
_cell.angle_gamma   90.00
#
_symmetry.space_group_name_H-M   'P 1'
#
loop_
_entity.id
_entity.type
_entity.pdbx_description
1 polymer ?
#
loop_
_entity_poly.entity_id
_entity_poly.type
_entity_poly.pdbx_seq_one_letter_code
_entity_poly.pdbx_strand_id
1 'polypeptide(L)'
;MSGKYGNILDTIGNTPVVPIRHLNANHKVTIVAKLESFNPGGSIKDRAALSMIEDAEHSGQLTKDKTIVEATSGNTGIGLALVAAIKGYRVLLTMSDSVTEERKRILKALGAELRFTSSRLGTDGAIEEAYRLVSEEPDRYWLADQFNNESNWRAHYNGTADEIWRQTEGKVTMVVTAMGTTGTAMGVSRKLKELNQRIEVIGVEPYLGHGIQGMKNMKESYQPEIFDKQLLDRIMYIDDAEAFEMTRRLAKEEGIFAGMSSGAAMAAALKIAEEIDQGFLVVVLPDGGERYLSTALFADRKKTGILLYNTMSRQKDAFFPIKENTVSMYSCGPTVSELVGLGDCRRYIVADLLRRCLEFKGFIVTYIMSITDLDDRTIKGAEAAGEDMGAFTERYYGEFLTDMDALKVKRATSYPLVSQHVEEIMDITQKLLEKGYAYERLRSVYFDISRFQGYGKLSKVNLDKMRIGKTVDLDQYEKDNPRDFTLLKRSKLHELKRGVFFRTRWGNVRPSWHMECAAVAMKSLSETYDIQTGSTDLIFPHHENDIAITEAITGRPLANYWIHSELVNEKTLSETPEDRALTLRDAFKRGYSGRDVRFWLIHMHYRRTLDFSWSKLEVARKTVSRLDRFVDKLRTCPGGPTASEIDQLVYDLKQGFERALDDDLNISQALAALFEFTHNINRIMDSQGLDPSDRSKIEKILSGLNSVFMIMDLEQPQLSEHIDDLIRERDAARGKKDWARADQIRRELKTRGFDVIDTKHGTTWRTTK
;
A
#
# COMPACT_ATOMS: atom_id res chain seq x y z
N MET A 1 -26.40 -52.41 16.31
CA MET A 1 -25.79 -51.18 16.76
C MET A 1 -24.64 -50.83 15.82
N SER A 2 -24.95 -50.21 14.68
CA SER A 2 -23.93 -49.69 13.76
C SER A 2 -23.44 -48.37 14.31
N GLY A 3 -22.13 -48.19 14.52
CA GLY A 3 -21.51 -46.92 14.76
C GLY A 3 -20.90 -46.68 16.15
N LYS A 4 -20.24 -47.65 16.76
CA LYS A 4 -19.27 -47.34 17.82
C LYS A 4 -17.90 -47.07 17.21
N TYR A 5 -17.51 -45.80 17.13
CA TYR A 5 -16.13 -45.43 16.87
C TYR A 5 -15.26 -45.91 18.04
N GLY A 6 -14.08 -46.45 17.77
CA GLY A 6 -13.12 -46.89 18.81
C GLY A 6 -12.43 -45.71 19.45
N ASN A 7 -12.09 -44.73 18.66
CA ASN A 7 -11.49 -43.45 19.10
C ASN A 7 -11.75 -42.32 18.05
N ILE A 8 -11.19 -41.14 18.28
CA ILE A 8 -11.40 -39.99 17.41
C ILE A 8 -10.83 -40.18 15.99
N LEU A 9 -9.84 -41.03 15.78
CA LEU A 9 -9.24 -41.28 14.46
C LEU A 9 -10.20 -41.94 13.51
N ASP A 10 -11.17 -42.73 14.00
CA ASP A 10 -12.20 -43.38 13.21
C ASP A 10 -13.19 -42.37 12.58
N THR A 11 -13.15 -41.13 12.99
CA THR A 11 -13.96 -40.01 12.43
C THR A 11 -13.26 -39.30 11.29
N ILE A 12 -12.02 -39.66 10.97
CA ILE A 12 -11.28 -39.08 9.84
C ILE A 12 -11.87 -39.58 8.54
N GLY A 13 -12.20 -38.70 7.64
CA GLY A 13 -12.82 -39.03 6.35
C GLY A 13 -14.35 -38.96 6.39
N ASN A 14 -14.97 -39.50 5.36
CA ASN A 14 -16.42 -39.43 5.10
C ASN A 14 -16.98 -38.00 5.25
N THR A 15 -16.21 -37.01 4.88
CA THR A 15 -16.56 -35.60 4.98
C THR A 15 -17.71 -35.24 4.04
N PRO A 16 -18.60 -34.30 4.41
CA PRO A 16 -19.78 -34.00 3.62
C PRO A 16 -19.44 -33.31 2.29
N VAL A 17 -20.36 -33.49 1.32
CA VAL A 17 -20.40 -32.74 0.06
C VAL A 17 -21.67 -31.91 0.05
N VAL A 18 -21.57 -30.61 -0.19
CA VAL A 18 -22.72 -29.69 -0.22
C VAL A 18 -22.78 -28.91 -1.54
N PRO A 19 -23.98 -28.66 -2.08
CA PRO A 19 -24.11 -27.86 -3.31
C PRO A 19 -23.82 -26.37 -3.06
N ILE A 20 -23.15 -25.72 -4.03
CA ILE A 20 -22.98 -24.28 -4.12
C ILE A 20 -24.12 -23.70 -4.92
N ARG A 21 -24.91 -22.80 -4.35
CA ARG A 21 -26.16 -22.31 -4.93
C ARG A 21 -26.18 -20.82 -5.27
N HIS A 22 -25.59 -20.01 -4.43
CA HIS A 22 -25.66 -18.53 -4.56
C HIS A 22 -24.49 -17.96 -5.34
N LEU A 23 -23.31 -18.57 -5.22
CA LEU A 23 -22.10 -18.12 -5.92
C LEU A 23 -22.08 -18.51 -7.39
N ASN A 24 -22.74 -19.61 -7.76
CA ASN A 24 -22.73 -20.14 -9.13
C ASN A 24 -23.82 -19.50 -10.00
N ALA A 25 -23.43 -18.63 -10.92
CA ALA A 25 -24.35 -17.98 -11.87
C ALA A 25 -24.76 -18.89 -13.05
N ASN A 26 -23.95 -19.92 -13.38
CA ASN A 26 -24.24 -20.84 -14.48
C ASN A 26 -25.04 -22.07 -13.98
N HIS A 27 -26.35 -21.98 -14.02
CA HIS A 27 -27.25 -23.06 -13.56
C HIS A 27 -27.19 -24.38 -14.37
N LYS A 28 -26.47 -24.40 -15.50
CA LYS A 28 -26.23 -25.65 -16.28
C LYS A 28 -25.05 -26.43 -15.73
N VAL A 29 -24.26 -25.85 -14.87
CA VAL A 29 -23.10 -26.47 -14.22
C VAL A 29 -23.43 -26.69 -12.74
N THR A 30 -23.29 -27.92 -12.28
CA THR A 30 -23.44 -28.26 -10.86
C THR A 30 -22.10 -28.11 -10.18
N ILE A 31 -22.01 -27.28 -9.14
CA ILE A 31 -20.82 -27.16 -8.28
C ILE A 31 -21.16 -27.68 -6.90
N VAL A 32 -20.33 -28.59 -6.38
CA VAL A 32 -20.43 -29.09 -5.01
C VAL A 32 -19.09 -28.89 -4.27
N ALA A 33 -19.15 -28.53 -2.99
CA ALA A 33 -18.00 -28.35 -2.13
C ALA A 33 -17.78 -29.58 -1.23
N LYS A 34 -16.60 -30.18 -1.27
CA LYS A 34 -16.14 -31.25 -0.36
C LYS A 34 -15.54 -30.59 0.87
N LEU A 35 -16.21 -30.67 2.03
CA LEU A 35 -15.89 -29.92 3.24
C LEU A 35 -14.90 -30.70 4.15
N GLU A 36 -13.61 -30.53 3.93
CA GLU A 36 -12.58 -31.23 4.68
C GLU A 36 -12.33 -30.66 6.10
N SER A 37 -12.94 -29.53 6.43
CA SER A 37 -12.99 -29.01 7.81
C SER A 37 -13.76 -29.91 8.77
N PHE A 38 -14.53 -30.86 8.29
CA PHE A 38 -15.27 -31.85 9.10
C PHE A 38 -14.40 -33.01 9.61
N ASN A 39 -13.14 -33.10 9.21
CA ASN A 39 -12.19 -33.97 9.92
C ASN A 39 -11.96 -33.49 11.36
N PRO A 40 -11.66 -34.37 12.32
CA PRO A 40 -11.58 -34.05 13.75
C PRO A 40 -10.51 -32.99 14.08
N GLY A 41 -9.39 -32.95 13.36
CA GLY A 41 -8.39 -31.89 13.43
C GLY A 41 -8.73 -30.65 12.60
N GLY A 42 -9.90 -30.62 11.95
CA GLY A 42 -10.44 -29.50 11.17
C GLY A 42 -9.82 -29.29 9.81
N SER A 43 -9.14 -30.29 9.22
CA SER A 43 -8.58 -30.16 7.88
C SER A 43 -8.34 -31.48 7.16
N ILE A 44 -8.13 -31.38 5.85
CA ILE A 44 -7.77 -32.50 4.96
C ILE A 44 -6.45 -33.17 5.38
N LYS A 45 -5.60 -32.52 6.17
CA LYS A 45 -4.29 -33.03 6.57
C LYS A 45 -4.38 -34.15 7.60
N ASP A 46 -5.51 -34.30 8.29
CA ASP A 46 -5.74 -35.40 9.21
C ASP A 46 -5.63 -36.76 8.49
N ARG A 47 -6.11 -36.82 7.25
CA ARG A 47 -6.03 -38.01 6.38
C ARG A 47 -4.58 -38.37 6.06
N ALA A 48 -3.79 -37.40 5.62
CA ALA A 48 -2.38 -37.59 5.29
C ALA A 48 -1.57 -37.97 6.54
N ALA A 49 -1.80 -37.30 7.67
CA ALA A 49 -1.13 -37.58 8.91
C ALA A 49 -1.37 -39.01 9.41
N LEU A 50 -2.62 -39.46 9.38
CA LEU A 50 -2.98 -40.82 9.76
C LEU A 50 -2.30 -41.84 8.85
N SER A 51 -2.40 -41.66 7.53
CA SER A 51 -1.81 -42.59 6.55
C SER A 51 -0.28 -42.65 6.67
N MET A 52 0.42 -41.53 6.82
CA MET A 52 1.88 -41.52 6.95
C MET A 52 2.34 -42.24 8.25
N ILE A 53 1.67 -42.01 9.38
CA ILE A 53 2.02 -42.64 10.66
C ILE A 53 1.73 -44.14 10.60
N GLU A 54 0.57 -44.55 10.07
CA GLU A 54 0.20 -45.99 9.98
C GLU A 54 1.12 -46.77 9.05
N ASP A 55 1.48 -46.19 7.93
CA ASP A 55 2.43 -46.80 6.98
C ASP A 55 3.82 -46.95 7.58
N ALA A 56 4.30 -45.94 8.35
CA ALA A 56 5.56 -45.98 9.06
C ALA A 56 5.56 -47.01 10.23
N GLU A 57 4.45 -47.17 10.92
CA GLU A 57 4.26 -48.22 11.92
C GLU A 57 4.35 -49.62 11.27
N HIS A 58 3.61 -49.82 10.17
CA HIS A 58 3.60 -51.11 9.48
C HIS A 58 4.92 -51.49 8.84
N SER A 59 5.66 -50.53 8.32
CA SER A 59 7.01 -50.73 7.76
C SER A 59 8.12 -50.85 8.82
N GLY A 60 7.83 -50.59 10.10
CA GLY A 60 8.78 -50.59 11.19
C GLY A 60 9.70 -49.36 11.22
N GLN A 61 9.49 -48.35 10.39
CA GLN A 61 10.30 -47.13 10.40
C GLN A 61 10.01 -46.24 11.61
N LEU A 62 8.76 -46.25 12.11
CA LEU A 62 8.33 -45.54 13.32
C LEU A 62 8.08 -46.51 14.46
N THR A 63 8.92 -46.46 15.47
CA THR A 63 8.80 -47.27 16.69
C THR A 63 8.42 -46.37 17.88
N LYS A 64 7.98 -46.93 18.99
CA LYS A 64 7.45 -46.18 20.15
C LYS A 64 8.47 -45.27 20.86
N ASP A 65 9.74 -45.53 20.68
CA ASP A 65 10.86 -44.74 21.21
C ASP A 65 11.22 -43.54 20.35
N LYS A 66 10.82 -43.55 19.05
CA LYS A 66 11.08 -42.43 18.15
C LYS A 66 10.11 -41.24 18.35
N THR A 67 10.60 -40.08 18.07
CA THR A 67 9.84 -38.83 18.01
C THR A 67 9.54 -38.47 16.54
N ILE A 68 8.29 -38.19 16.21
CA ILE A 68 7.87 -37.73 14.88
C ILE A 68 8.36 -36.31 14.69
N VAL A 69 9.05 -36.04 13.59
CA VAL A 69 9.52 -34.69 13.20
C VAL A 69 8.86 -34.28 11.92
N GLU A 70 8.46 -33.00 11.81
CA GLU A 70 7.95 -32.39 10.58
C GLU A 70 8.18 -30.89 10.54
N ALA A 71 8.48 -30.36 9.36
CA ALA A 71 8.59 -28.92 9.10
C ALA A 71 7.22 -28.36 8.72
N THR A 72 6.49 -27.84 9.68
CA THR A 72 5.16 -27.29 9.43
C THR A 72 4.66 -26.41 10.57
N SER A 73 4.02 -25.31 10.20
CA SER A 73 3.28 -24.43 11.12
C SER A 73 1.77 -24.55 10.95
N GLY A 74 1.32 -25.42 10.06
CA GLY A 74 -0.06 -25.47 9.60
C GLY A 74 -0.81 -26.74 9.96
N ASN A 75 -1.76 -27.07 9.11
CA ASN A 75 -2.70 -28.18 9.29
C ASN A 75 -2.04 -29.56 9.43
N THR A 76 -0.91 -29.77 8.76
CA THR A 76 -0.18 -31.04 8.86
C THR A 76 0.34 -31.27 10.28
N GLY A 77 0.88 -30.23 10.93
CA GLY A 77 1.33 -30.33 12.32
C GLY A 77 0.18 -30.66 13.28
N ILE A 78 -1.01 -30.08 13.05
CA ILE A 78 -2.21 -30.38 13.85
C ILE A 78 -2.63 -31.84 13.65
N GLY A 79 -2.68 -32.31 12.39
CA GLY A 79 -3.02 -33.70 12.10
C GLY A 79 -2.01 -34.69 12.71
N LEU A 80 -0.70 -34.44 12.56
CA LEU A 80 0.33 -35.29 13.17
C LEU A 80 0.22 -35.32 14.69
N ALA A 81 0.03 -34.15 15.33
CA ALA A 81 -0.10 -34.08 16.80
C ALA A 81 -1.38 -34.80 17.29
N LEU A 82 -2.51 -34.67 16.55
CA LEU A 82 -3.75 -35.38 16.86
C LEU A 82 -3.56 -36.91 16.81
N VAL A 83 -3.00 -37.41 15.72
CA VAL A 83 -2.78 -38.85 15.54
C VAL A 83 -1.78 -39.39 16.56
N ALA A 84 -0.69 -38.64 16.76
CA ALA A 84 0.35 -39.00 17.72
C ALA A 84 -0.17 -39.07 19.17
N ALA A 85 -1.03 -38.12 19.57
CA ALA A 85 -1.64 -38.11 20.91
C ALA A 85 -2.44 -39.41 21.17
N ILE A 86 -3.20 -39.88 20.19
CA ILE A 86 -3.98 -41.13 20.35
C ILE A 86 -3.09 -42.37 20.28
N LYS A 87 -2.11 -42.38 19.36
CA LYS A 87 -1.20 -43.51 19.19
C LYS A 87 -0.04 -43.55 20.19
N GLY A 88 0.15 -42.51 21.04
CA GLY A 88 1.17 -42.44 22.08
C GLY A 88 2.59 -42.16 21.57
N TYR A 89 2.72 -41.29 20.54
CA TYR A 89 4.00 -40.81 20.03
C TYR A 89 4.29 -39.38 20.49
N ARG A 90 5.58 -39.05 20.57
CA ARG A 90 6.05 -37.67 20.74
C ARG A 90 6.13 -37.00 19.35
N VAL A 91 5.86 -35.70 19.30
CA VAL A 91 5.95 -34.91 18.08
C VAL A 91 6.79 -33.66 18.33
N LEU A 92 7.72 -33.39 17.44
CA LEU A 92 8.54 -32.19 17.39
C LEU A 92 8.30 -31.49 16.02
N LEU A 93 7.81 -30.25 16.06
CA LEU A 93 7.52 -29.48 14.85
C LEU A 93 8.51 -28.32 14.72
N THR A 94 9.18 -28.23 13.56
CA THR A 94 10.04 -27.09 13.22
C THR A 94 9.23 -26.06 12.46
N MET A 95 9.37 -24.77 12.80
CA MET A 95 8.61 -23.69 12.17
C MET A 95 9.29 -22.34 12.37
N SER A 96 8.95 -21.38 11.47
CA SER A 96 9.37 -19.99 11.62
C SER A 96 8.83 -19.37 12.93
N ASP A 97 9.61 -18.51 13.58
CA ASP A 97 9.19 -17.76 14.77
C ASP A 97 8.05 -16.75 14.50
N SER A 98 7.84 -16.36 13.23
CA SER A 98 6.76 -15.46 12.79
C SER A 98 5.36 -16.08 12.76
N VAL A 99 5.22 -17.36 13.08
CA VAL A 99 3.91 -18.06 13.14
C VAL A 99 3.02 -17.46 14.23
N THR A 100 1.73 -17.33 13.95
CA THR A 100 0.75 -16.74 14.88
C THR A 100 0.68 -17.49 16.22
N GLU A 101 0.47 -16.74 17.30
CA GLU A 101 0.37 -17.33 18.65
C GLU A 101 -0.77 -18.32 18.78
N GLU A 102 -1.85 -18.15 18.06
CA GLU A 102 -2.99 -19.05 18.01
C GLU A 102 -2.58 -20.46 17.55
N ARG A 103 -1.82 -20.57 16.48
CA ARG A 103 -1.30 -21.86 15.98
C ARG A 103 -0.35 -22.51 16.94
N LYS A 104 0.56 -21.75 17.54
CA LYS A 104 1.47 -22.24 18.57
C LYS A 104 0.70 -22.84 19.76
N ARG A 105 -0.41 -22.18 20.17
CA ARG A 105 -1.27 -22.66 21.28
C ARG A 105 -1.99 -23.94 20.92
N ILE A 106 -2.56 -24.06 19.71
CA ILE A 106 -3.24 -25.29 19.27
C ILE A 106 -2.27 -26.47 19.27
N LEU A 107 -1.09 -26.31 18.68
CA LEU A 107 -0.08 -27.37 18.60
C LEU A 107 0.42 -27.82 20.00
N LYS A 108 0.68 -26.85 20.88
CA LYS A 108 1.04 -27.15 22.26
C LYS A 108 -0.08 -27.86 23.07
N ALA A 109 -1.33 -27.46 22.85
CA ALA A 109 -2.49 -28.09 23.48
C ALA A 109 -2.65 -29.57 23.05
N LEU A 110 -2.24 -29.91 21.82
CA LEU A 110 -2.18 -31.29 21.31
C LEU A 110 -0.91 -32.05 21.75
N GLY A 111 -0.02 -31.43 22.54
CA GLY A 111 1.18 -32.07 23.11
C GLY A 111 2.41 -32.02 22.20
N ALA A 112 2.42 -31.25 21.12
CA ALA A 112 3.60 -31.11 20.27
C ALA A 112 4.65 -30.20 20.88
N GLU A 113 5.93 -30.62 20.78
CA GLU A 113 7.09 -29.76 21.01
C GLU A 113 7.31 -28.84 19.78
N LEU A 114 7.66 -27.57 20.00
CA LEU A 114 7.87 -26.60 18.92
C LEU A 114 9.33 -26.13 18.96
N ARG A 115 9.95 -26.17 17.78
CA ARG A 115 11.30 -25.64 17.54
C ARG A 115 11.26 -24.52 16.53
N PHE A 116 11.71 -23.35 16.92
CA PHE A 116 11.61 -22.15 16.10
C PHE A 116 12.89 -21.92 15.30
N THR A 117 12.72 -21.53 14.03
CA THR A 117 13.77 -21.08 13.13
C THR A 117 13.56 -19.58 12.80
N SER A 118 14.62 -18.92 12.33
CA SER A 118 14.56 -17.49 12.00
C SER A 118 13.52 -17.20 10.91
N SER A 119 12.71 -16.19 11.12
CA SER A 119 11.73 -15.70 10.13
C SER A 119 12.35 -15.28 8.80
N ARG A 120 13.65 -14.93 8.79
CA ARG A 120 14.39 -14.59 7.56
C ARG A 120 14.52 -15.77 6.59
N LEU A 121 14.54 -17.00 7.11
CA LEU A 121 14.65 -18.23 6.31
C LEU A 121 13.28 -18.81 5.93
N GLY A 122 12.20 -18.24 6.44
CA GLY A 122 10.84 -18.68 6.12
C GLY A 122 10.59 -20.17 6.41
N THR A 123 9.87 -20.81 5.50
CA THR A 123 9.57 -22.27 5.55
C THR A 123 10.81 -23.10 5.26
N ASP A 124 11.72 -22.62 4.40
CA ASP A 124 12.91 -23.36 3.99
C ASP A 124 13.83 -23.63 5.19
N GLY A 125 14.04 -22.64 6.06
CA GLY A 125 14.82 -22.85 7.28
C GLY A 125 14.19 -23.85 8.26
N ALA A 126 12.88 -23.99 8.28
CA ALA A 126 12.21 -25.01 9.07
C ALA A 126 12.40 -26.41 8.48
N ILE A 127 12.37 -26.54 7.15
CA ILE A 127 12.63 -27.78 6.43
C ILE A 127 14.07 -28.25 6.69
N GLU A 128 15.05 -27.38 6.47
CA GLU A 128 16.46 -27.67 6.71
C GLU A 128 16.71 -28.16 8.14
N GLU A 129 16.08 -27.51 9.14
CA GLU A 129 16.22 -27.91 10.55
C GLU A 129 15.59 -29.28 10.82
N ALA A 130 14.45 -29.62 10.22
CA ALA A 130 13.85 -30.95 10.36
C ALA A 130 14.74 -32.04 9.79
N TYR A 131 15.28 -31.85 8.58
CA TYR A 131 16.20 -32.80 7.97
C TYR A 131 17.53 -32.92 8.74
N ARG A 132 18.07 -31.83 9.28
CA ARG A 132 19.28 -31.83 10.12
C ARG A 132 19.08 -32.69 11.34
N LEU A 133 17.96 -32.51 12.06
CA LEU A 133 17.65 -33.30 13.27
C LEU A 133 17.64 -34.81 13.01
N VAL A 134 16.95 -35.22 11.94
CA VAL A 134 16.83 -36.63 11.59
C VAL A 134 18.16 -37.21 11.10
N SER A 135 18.97 -36.43 10.37
CA SER A 135 20.28 -36.82 9.90
C SER A 135 21.28 -37.00 11.05
N GLU A 136 21.20 -36.15 12.10
CA GLU A 136 22.09 -36.22 13.26
C GLU A 136 21.71 -37.33 14.24
N GLU A 137 20.41 -37.59 14.45
CA GLU A 137 19.90 -38.59 15.40
C GLU A 137 18.83 -39.53 14.78
N PRO A 138 19.16 -40.36 13.78
CA PRO A 138 18.17 -41.17 13.00
C PRO A 138 17.46 -42.23 13.85
N ASP A 139 18.11 -42.70 14.92
CA ASP A 139 17.50 -43.65 15.84
C ASP A 139 16.44 -43.03 16.76
N ARG A 140 16.54 -41.71 16.98
CA ARG A 140 15.66 -40.96 17.87
C ARG A 140 14.48 -40.31 17.13
N TYR A 141 14.68 -39.93 15.90
CA TYR A 141 13.71 -39.16 15.10
C TYR A 141 13.24 -39.95 13.88
N TRP A 142 11.99 -39.71 13.50
CA TRP A 142 11.40 -40.12 12.23
C TRP A 142 10.78 -38.92 11.57
N LEU A 143 11.17 -38.64 10.33
CA LEU A 143 10.63 -37.54 9.52
C LEU A 143 9.38 -38.01 8.82
N ALA A 144 8.26 -37.30 8.99
CA ALA A 144 7.01 -37.60 8.29
C ALA A 144 7.11 -37.25 6.80
N ASP A 145 7.86 -36.20 6.47
CA ASP A 145 8.23 -35.79 5.12
C ASP A 145 7.05 -35.62 4.16
N GLN A 146 6.11 -34.78 4.56
CA GLN A 146 4.84 -34.60 3.82
C GLN A 146 5.00 -34.23 2.34
N PHE A 147 6.14 -33.72 1.90
CA PHE A 147 6.41 -33.35 0.51
C PHE A 147 6.85 -34.53 -0.36
N ASN A 148 7.45 -35.56 0.24
CA ASN A 148 8.07 -36.67 -0.49
C ASN A 148 7.44 -38.03 -0.14
N ASN A 149 6.71 -38.11 0.98
CA ASN A 149 6.10 -39.34 1.44
C ASN A 149 4.89 -39.74 0.59
N GLU A 150 4.96 -40.89 -0.08
CA GLU A 150 3.89 -41.40 -0.91
C GLU A 150 2.58 -41.68 -0.15
N SER A 151 2.64 -41.97 1.15
CA SER A 151 1.45 -42.19 1.98
C SER A 151 0.56 -40.94 2.06
N ASN A 152 1.12 -39.74 1.79
CA ASN A 152 0.34 -38.53 1.66
C ASN A 152 -0.65 -38.61 0.46
N TRP A 153 -0.19 -38.93 -0.73
CA TRP A 153 -1.15 -39.07 -1.86
C TRP A 153 -2.02 -40.31 -1.76
N ARG A 154 -1.51 -41.41 -1.19
CA ARG A 154 -2.27 -42.65 -0.97
C ARG A 154 -3.49 -42.44 -0.06
N ALA A 155 -3.38 -41.55 0.94
CA ALA A 155 -4.50 -41.16 1.79
C ALA A 155 -5.67 -40.58 0.99
N HIS A 156 -5.38 -39.84 -0.05
CA HIS A 156 -6.36 -39.20 -0.91
C HIS A 156 -6.84 -40.13 -2.02
N TYR A 157 -6.01 -41.03 -2.48
CA TYR A 157 -6.37 -42.07 -3.43
C TYR A 157 -7.40 -43.06 -2.82
N ASN A 158 -7.12 -43.59 -1.61
CA ASN A 158 -7.95 -44.56 -0.93
C ASN A 158 -9.15 -43.95 -0.19
N GLY A 159 -9.10 -42.66 0.11
CA GLY A 159 -10.12 -41.95 0.92
C GLY A 159 -10.85 -40.89 0.10
N THR A 160 -10.23 -39.71 -0.05
CA THR A 160 -10.90 -38.52 -0.63
C THR A 160 -11.49 -38.78 -2.01
N ALA A 161 -10.75 -39.46 -2.90
CA ALA A 161 -11.19 -39.74 -4.26
C ALA A 161 -12.35 -40.77 -4.30
N ASP A 162 -12.24 -41.82 -3.50
CA ASP A 162 -13.29 -42.85 -3.39
C ASP A 162 -14.59 -42.25 -2.82
N GLU A 163 -14.47 -41.39 -1.81
CA GLU A 163 -15.60 -40.65 -1.27
C GLU A 163 -16.25 -39.72 -2.32
N ILE A 164 -15.47 -38.96 -3.08
CA ILE A 164 -15.95 -38.07 -4.16
C ILE A 164 -16.73 -38.92 -5.18
N TRP A 165 -16.16 -40.02 -5.66
CA TRP A 165 -16.81 -40.88 -6.63
C TRP A 165 -18.14 -41.39 -6.13
N ARG A 166 -18.17 -41.94 -4.91
CA ARG A 166 -19.38 -42.50 -4.28
C ARG A 166 -20.43 -41.42 -4.01
N GLN A 167 -20.02 -40.25 -3.44
CA GLN A 167 -20.94 -39.18 -3.06
C GLN A 167 -21.54 -38.45 -4.25
N THR A 168 -20.87 -38.48 -5.40
CA THR A 168 -21.39 -37.95 -6.68
C THR A 168 -22.07 -39.00 -7.53
N GLU A 169 -22.17 -40.22 -7.04
CA GLU A 169 -22.74 -41.36 -7.82
C GLU A 169 -22.03 -41.55 -9.18
N GLY A 170 -20.73 -41.25 -9.23
CA GLY A 170 -19.92 -41.30 -10.45
C GLY A 170 -20.24 -40.21 -11.49
N LYS A 171 -21.03 -39.17 -11.13
CA LYS A 171 -21.41 -38.07 -12.03
C LYS A 171 -20.34 -36.99 -12.13
N VAL A 172 -19.31 -37.00 -11.29
CA VAL A 172 -18.22 -35.99 -11.29
C VAL A 172 -17.54 -35.94 -12.65
N THR A 173 -17.44 -34.76 -13.23
CA THR A 173 -16.71 -34.50 -14.48
C THR A 173 -15.41 -33.75 -14.25
N MET A 174 -15.34 -32.95 -13.21
CA MET A 174 -14.16 -32.14 -12.87
C MET A 174 -13.95 -32.07 -11.36
N VAL A 175 -12.69 -32.07 -10.94
CA VAL A 175 -12.30 -31.78 -9.54
C VAL A 175 -11.33 -30.66 -9.49
N VAL A 176 -11.61 -29.65 -8.64
CA VAL A 176 -10.76 -28.49 -8.40
C VAL A 176 -10.16 -28.56 -7.00
N THR A 177 -8.84 -28.49 -6.91
CA THR A 177 -8.13 -28.59 -5.64
C THR A 177 -6.95 -27.62 -5.54
N ALA A 178 -6.81 -26.98 -4.39
CA ALA A 178 -5.67 -26.14 -4.08
C ALA A 178 -4.39 -26.97 -3.91
N MET A 179 -3.27 -26.50 -4.45
CA MET A 179 -1.98 -27.18 -4.40
C MET A 179 -1.09 -26.62 -3.28
N GLY A 180 -0.67 -27.48 -2.36
CA GLY A 180 0.34 -27.25 -1.35
C GLY A 180 1.39 -28.35 -1.43
N THR A 181 1.24 -29.43 -0.65
CA THR A 181 2.09 -30.64 -0.78
C THR A 181 1.76 -31.48 -2.02
N THR A 182 0.73 -31.12 -2.76
CA THR A 182 0.17 -31.81 -3.93
C THR A 182 -0.50 -33.17 -3.68
N GLY A 183 -0.37 -33.73 -2.49
CA GLY A 183 -0.90 -35.06 -2.17
C GLY A 183 -2.38 -35.24 -2.53
N THR A 184 -3.23 -34.25 -2.26
CA THR A 184 -4.66 -34.27 -2.64
C THR A 184 -4.84 -34.36 -4.16
N ALA A 185 -4.19 -33.49 -4.91
CA ALA A 185 -4.26 -33.44 -6.37
C ALA A 185 -3.78 -34.76 -6.98
N MET A 186 -2.66 -35.27 -6.51
CA MET A 186 -2.07 -36.53 -7.03
C MET A 186 -2.91 -37.77 -6.71
N GLY A 187 -3.38 -37.89 -5.47
CA GLY A 187 -4.21 -39.01 -5.07
C GLY A 187 -5.56 -39.04 -5.76
N VAL A 188 -6.23 -37.87 -5.82
CA VAL A 188 -7.53 -37.72 -6.48
C VAL A 188 -7.41 -37.98 -7.98
N SER A 189 -6.40 -37.45 -8.63
CA SER A 189 -6.19 -37.63 -10.07
C SER A 189 -5.96 -39.10 -10.41
N ARG A 190 -5.05 -39.79 -9.72
CA ARG A 190 -4.76 -41.22 -9.95
C ARG A 190 -6.04 -42.04 -9.86
N LYS A 191 -6.78 -41.92 -8.76
CA LYS A 191 -7.97 -42.73 -8.53
C LYS A 191 -9.11 -42.44 -9.51
N LEU A 192 -9.43 -41.16 -9.69
CA LEU A 192 -10.58 -40.81 -10.52
C LEU A 192 -10.34 -41.11 -12.02
N LYS A 193 -9.09 -40.94 -12.49
CA LYS A 193 -8.73 -41.31 -13.87
C LYS A 193 -8.71 -42.83 -14.09
N GLU A 194 -8.43 -43.64 -13.10
CA GLU A 194 -8.60 -45.08 -13.15
C GLU A 194 -10.09 -45.46 -13.30
N LEU A 195 -10.99 -44.76 -12.60
CA LEU A 195 -12.43 -45.01 -12.65
C LEU A 195 -13.06 -44.46 -13.92
N ASN A 196 -12.65 -43.31 -14.39
CA ASN A 196 -13.07 -42.66 -15.62
C ASN A 196 -12.03 -41.68 -16.14
N GLN A 197 -11.34 -42.01 -17.22
CA GLN A 197 -10.27 -41.19 -17.82
C GLN A 197 -10.73 -39.81 -18.33
N ARG A 198 -12.06 -39.59 -18.45
CA ARG A 198 -12.61 -38.29 -18.90
C ARG A 198 -12.77 -37.28 -17.78
N ILE A 199 -12.52 -37.68 -16.54
CA ILE A 199 -12.57 -36.73 -15.40
C ILE A 199 -11.34 -35.83 -15.43
N GLU A 200 -11.59 -34.56 -15.44
CA GLU A 200 -10.52 -33.56 -15.39
C GLU A 200 -10.19 -33.19 -13.93
N VAL A 201 -8.89 -33.13 -13.61
CA VAL A 201 -8.41 -32.66 -12.30
C VAL A 201 -7.60 -31.39 -12.48
N ILE A 202 -8.10 -30.34 -11.88
CA ILE A 202 -7.56 -28.99 -11.98
C ILE A 202 -6.83 -28.62 -10.69
N GLY A 203 -5.52 -28.38 -10.80
CA GLY A 203 -4.71 -27.84 -9.71
C GLY A 203 -4.81 -26.32 -9.66
N VAL A 204 -4.92 -25.76 -8.46
CA VAL A 204 -4.92 -24.31 -8.27
C VAL A 204 -3.64 -23.90 -7.55
N GLU A 205 -2.83 -23.07 -8.19
CA GLU A 205 -1.61 -22.49 -7.65
C GLU A 205 -1.79 -21.00 -7.33
N PRO A 206 -1.15 -20.50 -6.28
CA PRO A 206 -1.03 -19.06 -6.09
C PRO A 206 0.07 -18.50 -6.99
N TYR A 207 0.11 -17.19 -7.20
CA TYR A 207 1.28 -16.53 -7.80
C TYR A 207 2.48 -16.58 -6.86
N LEU A 208 3.70 -16.44 -7.40
CA LEU A 208 4.93 -16.38 -6.59
C LEU A 208 4.88 -15.19 -5.61
N GLY A 209 5.30 -15.43 -4.38
CA GLY A 209 5.30 -14.40 -3.34
C GLY A 209 3.94 -14.18 -2.65
N HIS A 210 3.01 -15.12 -2.79
CA HIS A 210 1.66 -15.06 -2.22
C HIS A 210 1.63 -15.12 -0.68
N GLY A 211 0.50 -14.65 -0.11
CA GLY A 211 0.16 -14.78 1.31
C GLY A 211 -0.89 -15.85 1.62
N ILE A 212 -1.31 -16.68 0.64
CA ILE A 212 -2.33 -17.72 0.82
C ILE A 212 -1.74 -18.90 1.58
N GLN A 213 -2.08 -19.01 2.85
CA GLN A 213 -1.53 -20.07 3.72
C GLN A 213 -2.05 -21.45 3.30
N GLY A 214 -1.12 -22.43 3.32
CA GLY A 214 -1.43 -23.81 2.95
C GLY A 214 -1.32 -24.13 1.47
N MET A 215 -1.07 -23.15 0.62
CA MET A 215 -0.77 -23.32 -0.80
C MET A 215 0.72 -23.12 -1.08
N LYS A 216 1.17 -23.61 -2.24
CA LYS A 216 2.54 -23.49 -2.73
C LYS A 216 2.53 -23.32 -4.24
N ASN A 217 3.39 -22.44 -4.78
CA ASN A 217 3.68 -22.40 -6.20
C ASN A 217 4.77 -23.43 -6.53
N MET A 218 4.57 -24.23 -7.56
CA MET A 218 5.51 -25.31 -7.90
C MET A 218 6.85 -24.80 -8.48
N LYS A 219 7.05 -23.50 -8.61
CA LYS A 219 8.32 -22.87 -8.97
C LYS A 219 9.12 -22.36 -7.75
N GLU A 220 8.62 -22.57 -6.53
CA GLU A 220 9.35 -22.28 -5.29
C GLU A 220 10.49 -23.29 -5.06
N SER A 221 11.42 -22.96 -4.13
CA SER A 221 12.72 -23.65 -3.92
C SER A 221 12.61 -25.17 -3.74
N TYR A 222 11.56 -25.66 -3.05
CA TYR A 222 11.36 -27.08 -2.80
C TYR A 222 10.08 -27.57 -3.43
N GLN A 223 10.17 -28.11 -4.65
CA GLN A 223 9.04 -28.79 -5.31
C GLN A 223 8.81 -30.16 -4.66
N PRO A 224 7.56 -30.54 -4.31
CA PRO A 224 7.28 -31.87 -3.78
C PRO A 224 7.67 -33.00 -4.75
N GLU A 225 8.39 -34.03 -4.30
CA GLU A 225 8.77 -35.18 -5.15
C GLU A 225 7.57 -36.01 -5.57
N ILE A 226 6.49 -35.99 -4.79
CA ILE A 226 5.23 -36.68 -5.14
C ILE A 226 4.46 -35.98 -6.27
N PHE A 227 4.87 -34.78 -6.67
CA PHE A 227 4.19 -34.00 -7.71
C PHE A 227 4.52 -34.52 -9.11
N ASP A 228 3.47 -34.91 -9.83
CA ASP A 228 3.53 -35.24 -11.24
C ASP A 228 2.55 -34.36 -12.04
N LYS A 229 3.10 -33.43 -12.80
CA LYS A 229 2.30 -32.47 -13.57
C LYS A 229 1.43 -33.16 -14.64
N GLN A 230 1.84 -34.32 -15.14
CA GLN A 230 1.11 -35.05 -16.21
C GLN A 230 -0.24 -35.63 -15.72
N LEU A 231 -0.40 -35.73 -14.40
CA LEU A 231 -1.65 -36.17 -13.79
C LEU A 231 -2.73 -35.10 -13.76
N LEU A 232 -2.36 -33.84 -13.95
CA LEU A 232 -3.29 -32.70 -13.97
C LEU A 232 -3.62 -32.29 -15.41
N ASP A 233 -4.91 -32.05 -15.66
CA ASP A 233 -5.39 -31.60 -16.96
C ASP A 233 -5.18 -30.11 -17.14
N ARG A 234 -5.27 -29.33 -16.03
CA ARG A 234 -5.10 -27.89 -16.04
C ARG A 234 -4.50 -27.41 -14.71
N ILE A 235 -3.69 -26.34 -14.76
CA ILE A 235 -3.26 -25.57 -13.58
C ILE A 235 -3.76 -24.15 -13.75
N MET A 236 -4.47 -23.65 -12.73
CA MET A 236 -4.98 -22.28 -12.68
C MET A 236 -4.26 -21.46 -11.60
N TYR A 237 -4.02 -20.20 -11.89
CA TYR A 237 -3.37 -19.27 -10.96
C TYR A 237 -4.39 -18.31 -10.38
N ILE A 238 -4.38 -18.14 -9.06
CA ILE A 238 -5.29 -17.27 -8.31
C ILE A 238 -4.46 -16.34 -7.44
N ASP A 239 -4.80 -15.05 -7.42
CA ASP A 239 -4.14 -14.08 -6.55
C ASP A 239 -4.76 -14.03 -5.14
N ASP A 240 -4.02 -13.40 -4.21
CA ASP A 240 -4.40 -13.32 -2.80
C ASP A 240 -5.73 -12.57 -2.60
N ALA A 241 -5.94 -11.47 -3.32
CA ALA A 241 -7.13 -10.65 -3.17
C ALA A 241 -8.37 -11.40 -3.61
N GLU A 242 -8.29 -12.11 -4.72
CA GLU A 242 -9.36 -12.95 -5.25
C GLU A 242 -9.68 -14.13 -4.32
N ALA A 243 -8.64 -14.84 -3.83
CA ALA A 243 -8.79 -15.92 -2.88
C ALA A 243 -9.46 -15.47 -1.57
N PHE A 244 -9.02 -14.33 -1.01
CA PHE A 244 -9.55 -13.80 0.24
C PHE A 244 -10.99 -13.29 0.09
N GLU A 245 -11.30 -12.62 -1.02
CA GLU A 245 -12.66 -12.17 -1.27
C GLU A 245 -13.60 -13.35 -1.45
N MET A 246 -13.19 -14.38 -2.21
CA MET A 246 -13.99 -15.57 -2.39
C MET A 246 -14.19 -16.33 -1.07
N THR A 247 -13.18 -16.38 -0.19
CA THR A 247 -13.34 -16.98 1.15
C THR A 247 -14.41 -16.25 1.97
N ARG A 248 -14.42 -14.91 1.94
CA ARG A 248 -15.45 -14.10 2.61
C ARG A 248 -16.84 -14.31 2.00
N ARG A 249 -16.92 -14.43 0.68
CA ARG A 249 -18.17 -14.70 -0.03
C ARG A 249 -18.72 -16.10 0.28
N LEU A 250 -17.88 -17.13 0.36
CA LEU A 250 -18.27 -18.46 0.82
C LEU A 250 -18.96 -18.42 2.18
N ALA A 251 -18.39 -17.65 3.12
CA ALA A 251 -18.99 -17.51 4.45
C ALA A 251 -20.32 -16.74 4.42
N LYS A 252 -20.42 -15.64 3.66
CA LYS A 252 -21.57 -14.73 3.66
C LYS A 252 -22.74 -15.23 2.80
N GLU A 253 -22.42 -15.84 1.64
CA GLU A 253 -23.42 -16.19 0.62
C GLU A 253 -23.81 -17.67 0.68
N GLU A 254 -22.86 -18.56 1.04
CA GLU A 254 -23.13 -20.02 1.15
C GLU A 254 -23.17 -20.53 2.59
N GLY A 255 -22.81 -19.71 3.59
CA GLY A 255 -22.70 -20.14 4.99
C GLY A 255 -21.52 -21.07 5.25
N ILE A 256 -20.56 -21.18 4.34
CA ILE A 256 -19.39 -22.06 4.44
C ILE A 256 -18.20 -21.28 4.97
N PHE A 257 -17.90 -21.44 6.27
CA PHE A 257 -16.78 -20.79 6.92
C PHE A 257 -15.49 -21.59 6.68
N ALA A 258 -14.74 -21.22 5.65
CA ALA A 258 -13.59 -21.95 5.14
C ALA A 258 -12.29 -21.11 5.17
N GLY A 259 -11.12 -21.74 4.94
CA GLY A 259 -9.83 -21.10 4.91
C GLY A 259 -9.46 -20.45 3.57
N MET A 260 -8.28 -19.79 3.50
CA MET A 260 -7.81 -19.04 2.33
C MET A 260 -7.67 -19.90 1.07
N SER A 261 -7.13 -21.11 1.19
CA SER A 261 -6.96 -22.04 0.08
C SER A 261 -8.30 -22.56 -0.47
N SER A 262 -9.33 -22.59 0.37
CA SER A 262 -10.71 -22.92 -0.04
C SER A 262 -11.29 -21.84 -0.96
N GLY A 263 -11.02 -20.56 -0.64
CA GLY A 263 -11.40 -19.43 -1.49
C GLY A 263 -10.71 -19.47 -2.86
N ALA A 264 -9.41 -19.78 -2.88
CA ALA A 264 -8.66 -19.93 -4.13
C ALA A 264 -9.24 -21.06 -5.00
N ALA A 265 -9.54 -22.23 -4.43
CA ALA A 265 -10.14 -23.34 -5.16
C ALA A 265 -11.54 -22.99 -5.68
N MET A 266 -12.37 -22.30 -4.89
CA MET A 266 -13.71 -21.90 -5.30
C MET A 266 -13.67 -20.82 -6.39
N ALA A 267 -12.77 -19.84 -6.31
CA ALA A 267 -12.60 -18.84 -7.36
C ALA A 267 -12.25 -19.47 -8.70
N ALA A 268 -11.32 -20.43 -8.70
CA ALA A 268 -10.98 -21.19 -9.90
C ALA A 268 -12.19 -21.99 -10.44
N ALA A 269 -12.95 -22.64 -9.56
CA ALA A 269 -14.12 -23.42 -9.97
C ALA A 269 -15.23 -22.57 -10.61
N LEU A 270 -15.47 -21.36 -10.09
CA LEU A 270 -16.44 -20.42 -10.66
C LEU A 270 -15.99 -19.94 -12.05
N LYS A 271 -14.70 -19.64 -12.24
CA LYS A 271 -14.15 -19.30 -13.57
C LYS A 271 -14.35 -20.43 -14.57
N ILE A 272 -14.10 -21.69 -14.15
CA ILE A 272 -14.34 -22.85 -15.00
C ILE A 272 -15.82 -22.97 -15.35
N ALA A 273 -16.70 -22.77 -14.38
CA ALA A 273 -18.14 -22.84 -14.60
C ALA A 273 -18.67 -21.80 -15.60
N GLU A 274 -18.00 -20.65 -15.71
CA GLU A 274 -18.30 -19.63 -16.73
C GLU A 274 -17.82 -20.03 -18.14
N GLU A 275 -16.79 -20.89 -18.23
CA GLU A 275 -16.17 -21.31 -19.50
C GLU A 275 -16.88 -22.51 -20.14
N ILE A 276 -17.68 -23.26 -19.40
CA ILE A 276 -18.28 -24.53 -19.87
C ILE A 276 -19.81 -24.49 -19.95
N ASP A 277 -20.39 -25.25 -20.90
CA ASP A 277 -21.83 -25.29 -21.09
C ASP A 277 -22.56 -26.22 -20.11
N GLN A 278 -21.90 -27.25 -19.61
CA GLN A 278 -22.44 -28.22 -18.63
C GLN A 278 -21.31 -28.96 -17.92
N GLY A 279 -21.54 -29.39 -16.70
CA GLY A 279 -20.57 -30.18 -15.94
C GLY A 279 -21.00 -30.42 -14.49
N PHE A 280 -20.30 -31.34 -13.83
CA PHE A 280 -20.44 -31.63 -12.40
C PHE A 280 -19.07 -31.45 -11.74
N LEU A 281 -18.88 -30.30 -11.10
CA LEU A 281 -17.62 -29.89 -10.48
C LEU A 281 -17.63 -30.22 -8.99
N VAL A 282 -16.56 -30.82 -8.49
CA VAL A 282 -16.29 -30.98 -7.06
C VAL A 282 -15.15 -30.07 -6.68
N VAL A 283 -15.37 -29.16 -5.74
CA VAL A 283 -14.33 -28.27 -5.21
C VAL A 283 -13.93 -28.74 -3.83
N VAL A 284 -12.64 -29.06 -3.65
CA VAL A 284 -12.13 -29.47 -2.34
C VAL A 284 -11.84 -28.24 -1.52
N LEU A 285 -12.49 -28.09 -0.36
CA LEU A 285 -12.28 -27.03 0.61
C LEU A 285 -11.46 -27.60 1.78
N PRO A 286 -10.14 -27.32 1.85
CA PRO A 286 -9.21 -28.08 2.68
C PRO A 286 -9.39 -27.93 4.18
N ASP A 287 -9.85 -26.76 4.68
CA ASP A 287 -9.95 -26.47 6.11
C ASP A 287 -11.00 -25.40 6.45
N GLY A 288 -11.22 -25.17 7.76
CA GLY A 288 -12.13 -24.18 8.29
C GLY A 288 -11.51 -22.79 8.45
N GLY A 289 -12.39 -21.77 8.53
CA GLY A 289 -12.03 -20.35 8.65
C GLY A 289 -11.56 -19.92 10.03
N GLU A 290 -11.87 -20.67 11.10
CA GLU A 290 -11.56 -20.34 12.51
C GLU A 290 -10.07 -20.11 12.77
N ARG A 291 -9.19 -20.75 11.99
CA ARG A 291 -7.72 -20.65 12.10
C ARG A 291 -7.14 -19.35 11.50
N TYR A 292 -7.98 -18.56 10.86
CA TYR A 292 -7.60 -17.35 10.13
C TYR A 292 -8.22 -16.08 10.72
N LEU A 293 -8.95 -16.19 11.84
CA LEU A 293 -9.62 -15.05 12.50
C LEU A 293 -8.66 -13.93 12.90
N SER A 294 -7.44 -14.27 13.29
CA SER A 294 -6.39 -13.31 13.65
C SER A 294 -5.58 -12.80 12.46
N THR A 295 -5.91 -13.24 11.24
CA THR A 295 -5.21 -12.84 10.01
C THR A 295 -5.97 -11.75 9.24
N ALA A 296 -5.32 -11.17 8.24
CA ALA A 296 -5.93 -10.18 7.34
C ALA A 296 -7.18 -10.70 6.59
N LEU A 297 -7.41 -12.02 6.56
CA LEU A 297 -8.59 -12.61 5.89
C LEU A 297 -9.91 -12.15 6.52
N PHE A 298 -10.04 -12.25 7.84
CA PHE A 298 -11.25 -11.89 8.60
C PHE A 298 -11.05 -10.69 9.53
N ALA A 299 -9.87 -10.05 9.51
CA ALA A 299 -9.71 -8.82 10.24
C ALA A 299 -10.82 -7.86 9.83
N ASP A 300 -11.59 -7.38 10.80
CA ASP A 300 -12.46 -6.24 10.60
C ASP A 300 -11.58 -5.07 10.17
N ARG A 301 -11.45 -4.89 8.84
CA ARG A 301 -10.96 -3.63 8.32
C ARG A 301 -11.99 -2.60 8.78
N LYS A 302 -11.72 -1.92 9.90
CA LYS A 302 -12.52 -0.77 10.30
C LYS A 302 -12.65 0.08 9.06
N LYS A 303 -13.87 0.21 8.54
CA LYS A 303 -14.14 1.11 7.42
C LYS A 303 -13.63 2.48 7.85
N THR A 304 -12.55 2.93 7.26
CA THR A 304 -11.99 4.26 7.57
C THR A 304 -12.97 5.38 7.22
N GLY A 305 -13.98 5.06 6.42
CA GLY A 305 -14.91 6.02 5.83
C GLY A 305 -14.31 6.76 4.64
N ILE A 306 -12.99 6.68 4.44
CA ILE A 306 -12.27 7.44 3.42
C ILE A 306 -12.42 6.71 2.08
N LEU A 307 -12.85 7.43 1.06
CA LEU A 307 -12.84 7.02 -0.34
C LEU A 307 -11.76 7.81 -1.06
N LEU A 308 -10.90 7.14 -1.83
CA LEU A 308 -9.85 7.77 -2.63
C LEU A 308 -9.98 7.31 -4.08
N TYR A 309 -9.93 8.24 -5.02
CA TYR A 309 -9.89 7.87 -6.44
C TYR A 309 -8.54 7.23 -6.76
N ASN A 310 -8.58 5.94 -7.03
CA ASN A 310 -7.41 5.16 -7.35
C ASN A 310 -7.21 5.11 -8.87
N THR A 311 -6.10 5.65 -9.36
CA THR A 311 -5.78 5.66 -10.79
C THR A 311 -5.66 4.24 -11.37
N MET A 312 -5.28 3.26 -10.57
CA MET A 312 -5.18 1.86 -11.00
C MET A 312 -6.54 1.27 -11.36
N SER A 313 -7.52 1.42 -10.48
CA SER A 313 -8.90 0.93 -10.66
C SER A 313 -9.80 1.86 -11.47
N ARG A 314 -9.43 3.15 -11.60
CA ARG A 314 -10.22 4.22 -12.24
C ARG A 314 -11.54 4.53 -11.52
N GLN A 315 -11.63 4.24 -10.25
CA GLN A 315 -12.81 4.47 -9.40
C GLN A 315 -12.43 4.95 -8.00
N LYS A 316 -13.41 5.39 -7.22
CA LYS A 316 -13.21 5.70 -5.80
C LYS A 316 -13.22 4.41 -5.01
N ASP A 317 -12.07 4.01 -4.53
CA ASP A 317 -11.88 2.83 -3.69
C ASP A 317 -11.95 3.21 -2.21
N ALA A 318 -12.53 2.34 -1.38
CA ALA A 318 -12.46 2.50 0.07
C ALA A 318 -11.01 2.30 0.53
N PHE A 319 -10.52 3.25 1.32
CA PHE A 319 -9.14 3.20 1.82
C PHE A 319 -8.99 2.24 2.99
N PHE A 320 -8.05 1.31 2.87
CA PHE A 320 -7.66 0.37 3.91
C PHE A 320 -6.14 0.29 3.98
N PRO A 321 -5.52 0.72 5.08
CA PRO A 321 -4.07 0.62 5.22
C PRO A 321 -3.62 -0.85 5.35
N ILE A 322 -2.39 -1.14 4.94
CA ILE A 322 -1.76 -2.48 5.08
C ILE A 322 -1.61 -2.84 6.55
N LYS A 323 -1.21 -1.88 7.37
CA LYS A 323 -1.09 -2.04 8.84
C LYS A 323 -2.10 -1.15 9.53
N GLU A 324 -2.79 -1.69 10.52
CA GLU A 324 -3.78 -0.93 11.30
C GLU A 324 -3.15 0.35 11.89
N ASN A 325 -3.86 1.47 11.76
CA ASN A 325 -3.49 2.80 12.25
C ASN A 325 -2.19 3.40 11.68
N THR A 326 -1.53 2.76 10.71
CA THR A 326 -0.33 3.29 10.06
C THR A 326 -0.50 3.31 8.56
N VAL A 327 0.03 4.35 7.90
CA VAL A 327 -0.01 4.50 6.44
C VAL A 327 1.38 4.76 5.92
N SER A 328 1.81 3.99 4.93
CA SER A 328 3.04 4.17 4.18
C SER A 328 2.75 4.90 2.87
N MET A 329 3.44 6.03 2.66
CA MET A 329 3.18 6.92 1.52
C MET A 329 4.49 7.30 0.84
N TYR A 330 4.51 7.24 -0.50
CA TYR A 330 5.66 7.61 -1.31
C TYR A 330 5.28 8.65 -2.37
N SER A 331 6.21 9.56 -2.65
CA SER A 331 6.14 10.51 -3.77
C SER A 331 7.48 10.62 -4.47
N CYS A 332 7.45 10.72 -5.79
CA CYS A 332 8.61 11.16 -6.55
C CYS A 332 8.83 12.66 -6.28
N GLY A 333 9.99 13.00 -5.73
CA GLY A 333 10.36 14.38 -5.45
C GLY A 333 10.89 15.13 -6.68
N PRO A 334 11.53 16.28 -6.50
CA PRO A 334 12.09 17.08 -7.60
C PRO A 334 13.41 16.49 -8.10
N THR A 335 13.71 16.75 -9.38
CA THR A 335 15.09 16.76 -9.85
C THR A 335 15.71 18.10 -9.48
N VAL A 336 16.76 18.07 -8.67
CA VAL A 336 17.39 19.28 -8.10
C VAL A 336 18.40 19.91 -9.06
N SER A 337 17.90 20.33 -10.24
CA SER A 337 18.65 20.96 -11.33
C SER A 337 18.29 22.45 -11.51
N GLU A 338 17.15 22.87 -10.98
CA GLU A 338 16.60 24.23 -11.09
C GLU A 338 15.57 24.49 -9.99
N LEU A 339 15.07 25.72 -9.88
CA LEU A 339 13.97 26.04 -8.96
C LEU A 339 12.69 25.35 -9.41
N VAL A 340 11.91 24.85 -8.44
CA VAL A 340 10.64 24.18 -8.73
C VAL A 340 9.64 25.17 -9.33
N GLY A 341 9.02 24.76 -10.43
CA GLY A 341 7.97 25.52 -11.07
C GLY A 341 6.71 25.65 -10.20
N LEU A 342 6.03 26.80 -10.31
CA LEU A 342 4.79 27.04 -9.56
C LEU A 342 3.72 25.98 -9.85
N GLY A 343 3.69 25.44 -11.07
CA GLY A 343 2.80 24.34 -11.47
C GLY A 343 3.10 23.05 -10.73
N ASP A 344 4.38 22.71 -10.58
CA ASP A 344 4.83 21.49 -9.89
C ASP A 344 4.53 21.49 -8.39
N CYS A 345 4.45 22.68 -7.77
CA CYS A 345 4.11 22.80 -6.35
C CYS A 345 2.77 22.13 -6.01
N ARG A 346 1.86 22.01 -6.99
CA ARG A 346 0.54 21.41 -6.79
C ARG A 346 0.62 19.95 -6.34
N ARG A 347 1.47 19.14 -6.96
CA ARG A 347 1.62 17.71 -6.60
C ARG A 347 2.11 17.54 -5.16
N TYR A 348 3.03 18.40 -4.71
CA TYR A 348 3.54 18.36 -3.33
C TYR A 348 2.49 18.80 -2.31
N ILE A 349 1.70 19.82 -2.64
CA ILE A 349 0.60 20.29 -1.78
C ILE A 349 -0.52 19.25 -1.71
N VAL A 350 -0.86 18.57 -2.80
CA VAL A 350 -1.87 17.50 -2.78
C VAL A 350 -1.40 16.31 -1.93
N ALA A 351 -0.13 15.93 -2.04
CA ALA A 351 0.45 14.92 -1.17
C ALA A 351 0.43 15.33 0.33
N ASP A 352 0.74 16.60 0.63
CA ASP A 352 0.65 17.16 1.98
C ASP A 352 -0.79 17.17 2.51
N LEU A 353 -1.77 17.55 1.69
CA LEU A 353 -3.18 17.51 2.04
C LEU A 353 -3.65 16.09 2.37
N LEU A 354 -3.30 15.12 1.53
CA LEU A 354 -3.64 13.72 1.77
C LEU A 354 -3.03 13.22 3.07
N ARG A 355 -1.74 13.50 3.29
CA ARG A 355 -1.05 13.17 4.54
C ARG A 355 -1.75 13.80 5.76
N ARG A 356 -2.03 15.11 5.72
CA ARG A 356 -2.69 15.82 6.81
C ARG A 356 -4.10 15.32 7.06
N CYS A 357 -4.84 14.96 6.00
CA CYS A 357 -6.15 14.33 6.11
C CYS A 357 -6.06 13.00 6.87
N LEU A 358 -5.13 12.13 6.49
CA LEU A 358 -4.92 10.85 7.16
C LEU A 358 -4.50 11.03 8.63
N GLU A 359 -3.58 11.97 8.91
CA GLU A 359 -3.18 12.31 10.28
C GLU A 359 -4.34 12.89 11.10
N PHE A 360 -5.18 13.74 10.49
CA PHE A 360 -6.41 14.27 11.12
C PHE A 360 -7.41 13.15 11.49
N LYS A 361 -7.47 12.09 10.69
CA LYS A 361 -8.25 10.87 10.97
C LYS A 361 -7.57 9.93 11.97
N GLY A 362 -6.40 10.29 12.50
CA GLY A 362 -5.70 9.55 13.55
C GLY A 362 -4.69 8.50 13.05
N PHE A 363 -4.36 8.48 11.75
CA PHE A 363 -3.32 7.60 11.23
C PHE A 363 -1.92 8.16 11.50
N ILE A 364 -0.96 7.28 11.75
CA ILE A 364 0.47 7.60 11.74
C ILE A 364 0.98 7.41 10.32
N VAL A 365 1.40 8.50 9.66
CA VAL A 365 1.83 8.47 8.26
C VAL A 365 3.35 8.51 8.16
N THR A 366 3.93 7.44 7.60
CA THR A 366 5.33 7.41 7.16
C THR A 366 5.39 7.87 5.71
N TYR A 367 5.87 9.08 5.48
CA TYR A 367 5.93 9.69 4.16
C TYR A 367 7.36 9.84 3.68
N ILE A 368 7.69 9.20 2.57
CA ILE A 368 9.00 9.25 1.91
C ILE A 368 8.87 10.03 0.60
N MET A 369 9.83 10.94 0.36
CA MET A 369 9.94 11.67 -0.90
C MET A 369 11.38 11.59 -1.40
N SER A 370 11.62 10.90 -2.53
CA SER A 370 12.96 10.82 -3.12
C SER A 370 13.40 12.17 -3.70
N ILE A 371 14.68 12.41 -3.69
CA ILE A 371 15.29 13.57 -4.34
C ILE A 371 16.21 13.07 -5.46
N THR A 372 15.93 13.48 -6.69
CA THR A 372 16.74 13.13 -7.86
C THR A 372 17.90 14.10 -7.99
N ASP A 373 19.03 13.73 -7.41
CA ASP A 373 20.31 14.46 -7.45
C ASP A 373 21.29 13.93 -8.51
N LEU A 374 20.95 12.83 -9.18
CA LEU A 374 21.76 12.16 -10.18
C LEU A 374 20.97 11.89 -11.46
N ASP A 375 20.87 12.85 -12.35
CA ASP A 375 20.09 12.81 -13.59
C ASP A 375 20.82 13.58 -14.73
N ASP A 376 20.40 13.39 -15.97
CA ASP A 376 20.95 14.14 -17.13
C ASP A 376 20.83 15.66 -16.95
N ARG A 377 19.79 16.15 -16.27
CA ARG A 377 19.55 17.59 -16.02
C ARG A 377 20.51 18.13 -14.96
N THR A 378 20.70 17.39 -13.85
CA THR A 378 21.64 17.80 -12.80
C THR A 378 23.07 17.83 -13.29
N ILE A 379 23.47 16.84 -14.10
CA ILE A 379 24.80 16.77 -14.72
C ILE A 379 25.03 17.95 -15.66
N LYS A 380 24.10 18.23 -16.56
CA LYS A 380 24.18 19.35 -17.52
C LYS A 380 24.11 20.71 -16.80
N GLY A 381 23.26 20.84 -15.78
CA GLY A 381 23.11 22.05 -14.99
C GLY A 381 24.39 22.40 -14.23
N ALA A 382 25.00 21.43 -13.54
CA ALA A 382 26.28 21.61 -12.86
C ALA A 382 27.43 21.92 -13.85
N GLU A 383 27.40 21.32 -15.04
CA GLU A 383 28.36 21.62 -16.11
C GLU A 383 28.22 23.06 -16.61
N ALA A 384 27.00 23.49 -16.91
CA ALA A 384 26.73 24.86 -17.37
C ALA A 384 27.07 25.92 -16.30
N ALA A 385 26.87 25.60 -15.03
CA ALA A 385 27.23 26.48 -13.91
C ALA A 385 28.73 26.47 -13.58
N GLY A 386 29.51 25.51 -14.08
CA GLY A 386 30.91 25.32 -13.71
C GLY A 386 31.11 24.90 -12.24
N GLU A 387 30.07 24.34 -11.61
CA GLU A 387 30.06 23.94 -10.20
C GLU A 387 30.34 22.43 -10.03
N ASP A 388 30.78 22.04 -8.83
CA ASP A 388 30.77 20.65 -8.41
C ASP A 388 29.31 20.15 -8.34
N MET A 389 29.07 18.90 -8.76
CA MET A 389 27.73 18.34 -8.85
C MET A 389 27.04 18.29 -7.47
N GLY A 390 27.79 17.89 -6.42
CA GLY A 390 27.25 17.84 -5.06
C GLY A 390 26.83 19.22 -4.55
N ALA A 391 27.70 20.24 -4.71
CA ALA A 391 27.38 21.60 -4.32
C ALA A 391 26.20 22.19 -5.11
N PHE A 392 26.14 21.87 -6.43
CA PHE A 392 25.04 22.31 -7.30
C PHE A 392 23.70 21.73 -6.84
N THR A 393 23.63 20.42 -6.63
CA THR A 393 22.40 19.72 -6.24
C THR A 393 21.99 20.06 -4.81
N GLU A 394 22.92 20.19 -3.86
CA GLU A 394 22.67 20.62 -2.47
C GLU A 394 22.01 22.00 -2.44
N ARG A 395 22.47 22.94 -3.26
CA ARG A 395 21.88 24.29 -3.37
C ARG A 395 20.43 24.22 -3.79
N TYR A 396 20.08 23.52 -4.86
CA TYR A 396 18.70 23.42 -5.32
C TYR A 396 17.81 22.58 -4.39
N TYR A 397 18.37 21.60 -3.72
CA TYR A 397 17.68 20.88 -2.65
C TYR A 397 17.30 21.81 -1.49
N GLY A 398 18.22 22.67 -1.04
CA GLY A 398 17.94 23.67 -0.01
C GLY A 398 16.86 24.67 -0.42
N GLU A 399 16.89 25.10 -1.70
CA GLU A 399 15.88 25.99 -2.28
C GLU A 399 14.49 25.32 -2.34
N PHE A 400 14.43 24.06 -2.75
CA PHE A 400 13.20 23.27 -2.71
C PHE A 400 12.60 23.18 -1.31
N LEU A 401 13.43 22.89 -0.33
CA LEU A 401 12.97 22.82 1.06
C LEU A 401 12.44 24.16 1.57
N THR A 402 13.09 25.27 1.19
CA THR A 402 12.66 26.63 1.53
C THR A 402 11.30 26.95 0.90
N ASP A 403 11.11 26.60 -0.36
CA ASP A 403 9.83 26.78 -1.07
C ASP A 403 8.69 25.93 -0.42
N MET A 404 8.99 24.71 -0.03
CA MET A 404 8.01 23.84 0.66
C MET A 404 7.62 24.40 2.04
N ASP A 405 8.56 24.95 2.80
CA ASP A 405 8.28 25.59 4.09
C ASP A 405 7.42 26.84 3.91
N ALA A 406 7.72 27.67 2.91
CA ALA A 406 6.92 28.84 2.58
C ALA A 406 5.47 28.48 2.23
N LEU A 407 5.27 27.36 1.53
CA LEU A 407 3.96 26.79 1.21
C LEU A 407 3.31 26.04 2.39
N LYS A 408 3.94 25.98 3.57
CA LYS A 408 3.46 25.23 4.74
C LYS A 408 3.27 23.73 4.47
N VAL A 409 4.04 23.16 3.55
CA VAL A 409 4.12 21.73 3.32
C VAL A 409 4.87 21.08 4.48
N LYS A 410 4.29 20.06 5.09
CA LYS A 410 4.91 19.33 6.21
C LYS A 410 6.10 18.52 5.71
N ARG A 411 7.25 18.64 6.36
CA ARG A 411 8.45 17.88 6.01
C ARG A 411 8.15 16.39 5.91
N ALA A 412 8.66 15.71 4.87
CA ALA A 412 8.56 14.26 4.75
C ALA A 412 9.28 13.58 5.93
N THR A 413 8.97 12.35 6.19
CA THR A 413 9.67 11.53 7.21
C THR A 413 11.14 11.35 6.82
N SER A 414 11.41 11.23 5.52
CA SER A 414 12.76 11.16 4.96
C SER A 414 12.76 11.67 3.52
N TYR A 415 13.92 12.20 3.10
CA TYR A 415 14.23 12.67 1.76
C TYR A 415 15.47 11.91 1.22
N PRO A 416 15.34 10.62 0.84
CA PRO A 416 16.47 9.86 0.31
C PRO A 416 16.98 10.47 -1.00
N LEU A 417 18.31 10.64 -1.11
CA LEU A 417 18.99 11.06 -2.34
C LEU A 417 19.23 9.84 -3.23
N VAL A 418 18.95 9.93 -4.52
CA VAL A 418 19.17 8.83 -5.48
C VAL A 418 20.63 8.37 -5.50
N SER A 419 21.57 9.30 -5.43
CA SER A 419 23.02 9.01 -5.40
C SER A 419 23.43 8.08 -4.25
N GLN A 420 22.66 8.01 -3.17
CA GLN A 420 22.91 7.14 -2.02
C GLN A 420 22.31 5.74 -2.16
N HIS A 421 21.57 5.46 -3.24
CA HIS A 421 20.86 4.18 -3.45
C HIS A 421 21.33 3.42 -4.69
N VAL A 422 22.54 3.70 -5.14
CA VAL A 422 23.09 3.11 -6.36
C VAL A 422 23.32 1.59 -6.21
N GLU A 423 23.70 1.13 -5.02
CA GLU A 423 23.88 -0.30 -4.74
C GLU A 423 22.55 -1.05 -4.88
N GLU A 424 21.46 -0.52 -4.37
CA GLU A 424 20.12 -1.08 -4.51
C GLU A 424 19.68 -1.11 -5.99
N ILE A 425 19.98 -0.06 -6.73
CA ILE A 425 19.71 -0.01 -8.18
C ILE A 425 20.46 -1.10 -8.92
N MET A 426 21.75 -1.34 -8.59
CA MET A 426 22.55 -2.40 -9.20
C MET A 426 22.00 -3.79 -8.85
N ASP A 427 21.58 -4.01 -7.61
CA ASP A 427 20.98 -5.27 -7.15
C ASP A 427 19.63 -5.55 -7.87
N ILE A 428 18.77 -4.54 -7.99
CA ILE A 428 17.51 -4.63 -8.75
C ILE A 428 17.80 -4.97 -10.22
N THR A 429 18.77 -4.29 -10.86
CA THR A 429 19.15 -4.54 -12.25
C THR A 429 19.63 -5.98 -12.44
N GLN A 430 20.43 -6.47 -11.50
CA GLN A 430 20.90 -7.86 -11.49
C GLN A 430 19.73 -8.85 -11.46
N LYS A 431 18.80 -8.66 -10.53
CA LYS A 431 17.63 -9.53 -10.39
C LYS A 431 16.74 -9.53 -11.64
N LEU A 432 16.60 -8.37 -12.30
CA LEU A 432 15.84 -8.28 -13.56
C LEU A 432 16.51 -9.07 -14.68
N LEU A 433 17.84 -9.01 -14.79
CA LEU A 433 18.60 -9.79 -15.76
C LEU A 433 18.49 -11.30 -15.49
N GLU A 434 18.64 -11.73 -14.24
CA GLU A 434 18.54 -13.13 -13.84
C GLU A 434 17.15 -13.72 -14.10
N LYS A 435 16.09 -12.92 -13.90
CA LYS A 435 14.72 -13.30 -14.19
C LYS A 435 14.31 -13.17 -15.66
N GLY A 436 15.22 -12.66 -16.53
CA GLY A 436 14.99 -12.50 -17.96
C GLY A 436 14.07 -11.34 -18.35
N TYR A 437 13.82 -10.38 -17.45
CA TYR A 437 13.07 -9.15 -17.76
C TYR A 437 13.95 -8.02 -18.30
N ALA A 438 15.26 -8.17 -18.25
CA ALA A 438 16.20 -7.18 -18.76
C ALA A 438 17.26 -7.86 -19.65
N TYR A 439 17.92 -7.06 -20.48
CA TYR A 439 19.03 -7.49 -21.34
C TYR A 439 20.12 -6.43 -21.38
N GLU A 440 21.36 -6.86 -21.61
CA GLU A 440 22.51 -5.99 -21.81
C GLU A 440 22.75 -5.77 -23.30
N ARG A 441 23.00 -4.52 -23.70
CA ARG A 441 23.47 -4.16 -25.03
C ARG A 441 24.42 -2.98 -24.99
N LEU A 442 25.58 -3.10 -25.56
CA LEU A 442 26.65 -2.08 -25.64
C LEU A 442 26.93 -1.40 -24.28
N ARG A 443 27.03 -2.20 -23.22
CA ARG A 443 27.27 -1.77 -21.83
C ARG A 443 26.16 -0.89 -21.24
N SER A 444 24.97 -0.89 -21.80
CA SER A 444 23.75 -0.37 -21.20
C SER A 444 22.81 -1.51 -20.91
N VAL A 445 21.95 -1.37 -19.91
CA VAL A 445 20.97 -2.39 -19.54
C VAL A 445 19.58 -1.83 -19.77
N TYR A 446 18.73 -2.63 -20.41
CA TYR A 446 17.37 -2.25 -20.80
C TYR A 446 16.36 -3.22 -20.22
N PHE A 447 15.19 -2.71 -19.89
CA PHE A 447 14.02 -3.52 -19.52
C PHE A 447 13.29 -3.93 -20.79
N ASP A 448 13.04 -5.24 -20.94
CA ASP A 448 12.27 -5.81 -22.05
C ASP A 448 10.77 -5.77 -21.69
N ILE A 449 10.08 -4.76 -22.21
CA ILE A 449 8.64 -4.57 -21.98
C ILE A 449 7.83 -5.77 -22.42
N SER A 450 8.26 -6.48 -23.47
CA SER A 450 7.53 -7.63 -24.02
C SER A 450 7.45 -8.83 -23.06
N ARG A 451 8.36 -8.91 -22.11
CA ARG A 451 8.41 -9.96 -21.08
C ARG A 451 7.47 -9.70 -19.90
N PHE A 452 7.07 -8.46 -19.67
CA PHE A 452 6.19 -8.10 -18.56
C PHE A 452 4.74 -7.93 -19.05
N GLN A 453 3.92 -8.96 -18.91
CA GLN A 453 2.53 -8.99 -19.42
C GLN A 453 1.62 -7.91 -18.79
N GLY A 454 1.98 -7.38 -17.61
CA GLY A 454 1.22 -6.34 -16.92
C GLY A 454 1.52 -4.91 -17.36
N TYR A 455 2.39 -4.68 -18.35
CA TYR A 455 2.76 -3.33 -18.76
C TYR A 455 1.58 -2.57 -19.38
N GLY A 456 1.34 -1.34 -18.91
CA GLY A 456 0.20 -0.53 -19.32
C GLY A 456 -1.02 -0.65 -18.41
N LYS A 457 -0.94 -1.39 -17.30
CA LYS A 457 -2.10 -1.60 -16.41
C LYS A 457 -2.52 -0.34 -15.64
N LEU A 458 -1.59 0.57 -15.32
CA LEU A 458 -1.89 1.87 -14.69
C LEU A 458 -2.34 2.89 -15.73
N SER A 459 -1.53 3.09 -16.77
CA SER A 459 -1.72 4.13 -17.79
C SER A 459 -2.84 3.80 -18.79
N LYS A 460 -3.17 2.50 -18.97
CA LYS A 460 -4.05 2.00 -20.04
C LYS A 460 -3.53 2.34 -21.44
N VAL A 461 -2.21 2.50 -21.58
CA VAL A 461 -1.56 2.79 -22.84
C VAL A 461 -1.71 1.62 -23.80
N ASN A 462 -2.07 1.91 -25.04
CA ASN A 462 -2.03 0.90 -26.10
C ASN A 462 -0.62 0.83 -26.67
N LEU A 463 0.09 -0.26 -26.39
CA LEU A 463 1.48 -0.45 -26.80
C LEU A 463 1.66 -0.40 -28.34
N ASP A 464 0.67 -0.82 -29.12
CA ASP A 464 0.75 -0.80 -30.58
C ASP A 464 0.65 0.60 -31.17
N LYS A 465 0.06 1.55 -30.42
CA LYS A 465 -0.10 2.95 -30.81
C LYS A 465 0.98 3.87 -30.23
N MET A 466 1.96 3.33 -29.52
CA MET A 466 3.07 4.13 -28.99
C MET A 466 3.88 4.74 -30.13
N ARG A 467 4.06 6.07 -30.10
CA ARG A 467 4.84 6.80 -31.10
C ARG A 467 6.23 7.07 -30.54
N ILE A 468 7.26 6.57 -31.26
CA ILE A 468 8.66 6.85 -30.98
C ILE A 468 8.88 8.36 -31.03
N GLY A 469 9.52 8.93 -29.99
CA GLY A 469 9.83 10.37 -29.90
C GLY A 469 8.73 11.25 -29.32
N LYS A 470 7.51 10.72 -29.04
CA LYS A 470 6.45 11.44 -28.31
C LYS A 470 6.03 10.75 -27.02
N THR A 471 6.05 9.43 -27.00
CA THR A 471 5.65 8.60 -25.85
C THR A 471 6.75 7.65 -25.38
N VAL A 472 7.86 7.58 -26.11
CA VAL A 472 9.03 6.77 -25.79
C VAL A 472 10.24 7.70 -25.83
N ASP A 473 11.05 7.71 -24.79
CA ASP A 473 12.29 8.48 -24.75
C ASP A 473 13.20 8.09 -25.94
N LEU A 474 13.55 9.08 -26.74
CA LEU A 474 14.62 8.98 -27.72
C LEU A 474 15.95 8.98 -26.96
N ASP A 475 16.23 7.91 -26.24
CA ASP A 475 17.58 7.69 -25.77
C ASP A 475 18.52 7.55 -26.98
N GLN A 476 19.66 8.21 -26.95
CA GLN A 476 20.73 8.06 -27.92
C GLN A 476 21.42 6.69 -27.84
N TYR A 477 20.74 5.70 -27.25
CA TYR A 477 21.23 4.37 -26.98
C TYR A 477 20.51 3.36 -27.88
N GLU A 478 21.25 2.35 -28.33
CA GLU A 478 20.71 1.30 -29.19
C GLU A 478 19.90 0.29 -28.35
N LYS A 479 18.60 0.18 -28.61
CA LYS A 479 17.67 -0.78 -27.99
C LYS A 479 17.33 -1.89 -28.99
N ASP A 480 17.04 -3.09 -28.52
CA ASP A 480 16.53 -4.18 -29.37
C ASP A 480 15.10 -3.90 -29.83
N ASN A 481 14.29 -3.34 -28.94
CA ASN A 481 12.96 -2.83 -29.23
C ASN A 481 12.89 -1.35 -28.82
N PRO A 482 12.45 -0.44 -29.70
CA PRO A 482 12.32 0.99 -29.39
C PRO A 482 11.41 1.29 -28.19
N ARG A 483 10.50 0.38 -27.82
CA ARG A 483 9.57 0.51 -26.69
C ARG A 483 10.23 0.23 -25.36
N ASP A 484 11.35 -0.50 -25.32
CA ASP A 484 12.06 -0.83 -24.10
C ASP A 484 12.62 0.43 -23.45
N PHE A 485 12.75 0.42 -22.13
CA PHE A 485 13.32 1.55 -21.42
C PHE A 485 14.65 1.21 -20.75
N THR A 486 15.47 2.23 -20.59
CA THR A 486 16.82 2.06 -20.07
C THR A 486 16.79 1.93 -18.55
N LEU A 487 17.51 0.95 -18.01
CA LEU A 487 17.76 0.77 -16.57
C LEU A 487 19.09 1.39 -16.16
N LEU A 488 20.16 1.02 -16.87
CA LEU A 488 21.51 1.57 -16.68
C LEU A 488 22.03 2.13 -17.99
N LYS A 489 22.54 3.34 -17.94
CA LYS A 489 23.13 4.05 -19.08
C LYS A 489 24.65 3.93 -19.05
N ARG A 490 25.25 3.56 -20.16
CA ARG A 490 26.71 3.66 -20.37
C ARG A 490 27.15 5.11 -20.23
N SER A 491 28.16 5.37 -19.39
CA SER A 491 28.66 6.73 -19.17
C SER A 491 29.34 7.28 -20.41
N LYS A 492 29.08 8.55 -20.72
CA LYS A 492 29.69 9.29 -21.82
C LYS A 492 31.08 9.82 -21.44
N LEU A 493 31.90 10.19 -22.42
CA LEU A 493 33.27 10.63 -22.17
C LEU A 493 33.37 11.87 -21.25
N HIS A 494 32.45 12.81 -21.37
CA HIS A 494 32.40 13.98 -20.48
C HIS A 494 32.04 13.63 -19.06
N GLU A 495 31.11 12.67 -18.85
CA GLU A 495 30.74 12.16 -17.52
C GLU A 495 31.91 11.43 -16.86
N LEU A 496 32.67 10.63 -17.64
CA LEU A 496 33.90 9.97 -17.17
C LEU A 496 34.95 10.98 -16.71
N LYS A 497 35.17 12.05 -17.48
CA LYS A 497 36.11 13.13 -17.13
C LYS A 497 35.77 13.85 -15.85
N ARG A 498 34.48 13.94 -15.50
CA ARG A 498 33.97 14.58 -14.28
C ARG A 498 33.79 13.63 -13.11
N GLY A 499 34.05 12.32 -13.30
CA GLY A 499 33.87 11.33 -12.26
C GLY A 499 32.40 10.96 -11.97
N VAL A 500 31.46 11.35 -12.84
CA VAL A 500 30.01 11.06 -12.68
C VAL A 500 29.69 9.70 -13.29
N PHE A 501 30.11 8.65 -12.64
CA PHE A 501 29.86 7.26 -13.05
C PHE A 501 30.06 6.28 -11.89
N PHE A 502 29.49 5.10 -12.03
CA PHE A 502 29.69 3.99 -11.10
C PHE A 502 30.40 2.84 -11.84
N ARG A 503 31.44 2.30 -11.21
CA ARG A 503 32.15 1.14 -11.71
C ARG A 503 31.38 -0.12 -11.38
N THR A 504 30.91 -0.82 -12.38
CA THR A 504 30.11 -2.02 -12.23
C THR A 504 30.66 -3.12 -13.14
N ARG A 505 30.10 -4.32 -13.04
CA ARG A 505 30.39 -5.41 -13.96
C ARG A 505 30.02 -5.12 -15.42
N TRP A 506 29.06 -4.19 -15.64
CA TRP A 506 28.67 -3.72 -16.98
C TRP A 506 29.58 -2.58 -17.50
N GLY A 507 30.63 -2.27 -16.74
CA GLY A 507 31.55 -1.16 -17.01
C GLY A 507 31.18 0.11 -16.22
N ASN A 508 31.57 1.27 -16.76
CA ASN A 508 31.23 2.56 -16.18
C ASN A 508 29.82 2.96 -16.63
N VAL A 509 28.87 2.92 -15.71
CA VAL A 509 27.46 3.19 -15.97
C VAL A 509 26.89 4.19 -14.96
N ARG A 510 25.73 4.71 -15.24
CA ARG A 510 24.90 5.47 -14.32
C ARG A 510 23.44 4.99 -14.37
N PRO A 511 22.69 5.13 -13.29
CA PRO A 511 21.26 4.85 -13.28
C PRO A 511 20.50 5.68 -14.31
N SER A 512 19.39 5.15 -14.77
CA SER A 512 18.40 5.96 -15.48
C SER A 512 17.31 6.40 -14.49
N TRP A 513 16.65 7.50 -14.80
CA TRP A 513 15.56 8.05 -14.03
C TRP A 513 14.45 7.02 -13.65
N HIS A 514 14.23 6.00 -14.47
CA HIS A 514 13.20 4.98 -14.23
C HIS A 514 13.54 4.01 -13.09
N MET A 515 14.82 3.88 -12.72
CA MET A 515 15.24 2.98 -11.62
C MET A 515 15.17 3.61 -10.24
N GLU A 516 15.20 4.93 -10.19
CA GLU A 516 15.44 5.69 -8.98
C GLU A 516 14.31 5.56 -7.97
N CYS A 517 13.08 5.87 -8.39
CA CYS A 517 11.92 5.82 -7.52
C CYS A 517 11.61 4.38 -7.05
N ALA A 518 11.73 3.41 -7.96
CA ALA A 518 11.54 2.00 -7.63
C ALA A 518 12.51 1.52 -6.53
N ALA A 519 13.81 1.80 -6.69
CA ALA A 519 14.84 1.40 -5.73
C ALA A 519 14.66 2.07 -4.36
N VAL A 520 14.44 3.38 -4.36
CA VAL A 520 14.26 4.16 -3.13
C VAL A 520 12.99 3.73 -2.40
N ALA A 521 11.87 3.54 -3.10
CA ALA A 521 10.61 3.14 -2.49
C ALA A 521 10.69 1.76 -1.83
N MET A 522 11.23 0.77 -2.56
CA MET A 522 11.40 -0.59 -2.03
C MET A 522 12.32 -0.63 -0.80
N LYS A 523 13.41 0.15 -0.80
CA LYS A 523 14.35 0.21 0.32
C LYS A 523 13.76 0.91 1.54
N SER A 524 13.08 2.05 1.31
CA SER A 524 12.64 2.94 2.39
C SER A 524 11.32 2.51 3.05
N LEU A 525 10.44 1.83 2.32
CA LEU A 525 9.13 1.41 2.81
C LEU A 525 9.02 -0.12 2.86
N SER A 526 8.77 -0.76 1.74
CA SER A 526 8.67 -2.22 1.59
C SER A 526 8.40 -2.58 0.13
N GLU A 527 8.33 -3.89 -0.19
CA GLU A 527 7.94 -4.37 -1.54
C GLU A 527 6.55 -3.90 -1.97
N THR A 528 5.63 -3.73 -1.01
CA THR A 528 4.30 -3.16 -1.21
C THR A 528 4.02 -2.14 -0.12
N TYR A 529 3.54 -0.96 -0.48
CA TYR A 529 3.13 0.09 0.46
C TYR A 529 1.73 0.62 0.13
N ASP A 530 1.18 1.51 0.98
CA ASP A 530 -0.22 1.89 0.87
C ASP A 530 -0.47 2.83 -0.31
N ILE A 531 0.22 3.96 -0.38
CA ILE A 531 -0.12 5.05 -1.30
C ILE A 531 1.09 5.55 -2.09
N GLN A 532 0.97 5.53 -3.41
CA GLN A 532 1.83 6.28 -4.34
C GLN A 532 1.15 7.57 -4.75
N THR A 533 1.85 8.71 -4.66
CA THR A 533 1.33 10.00 -5.15
C THR A 533 2.19 10.60 -6.25
N GLY A 534 1.55 11.37 -7.12
CA GLY A 534 2.22 12.09 -8.21
C GLY A 534 1.27 13.02 -8.95
N SER A 535 1.71 13.54 -10.07
CA SER A 535 0.88 14.24 -11.06
C SER A 535 0.55 13.35 -12.25
N THR A 536 -0.47 13.69 -13.02
CA THR A 536 -0.97 12.85 -14.12
C THR A 536 0.04 12.59 -15.22
N ASP A 537 1.01 13.49 -15.43
CA ASP A 537 2.14 13.30 -16.36
C ASP A 537 3.13 12.20 -15.93
N LEU A 538 3.22 11.90 -14.63
CA LEU A 538 4.05 10.81 -14.11
C LEU A 538 3.43 9.43 -14.31
N ILE A 539 2.13 9.33 -14.63
CA ILE A 539 1.47 8.04 -14.85
C ILE A 539 2.20 7.23 -15.91
N PHE A 540 2.54 7.90 -17.04
CA PHE A 540 3.28 7.30 -18.13
C PHE A 540 4.37 8.23 -18.65
N PRO A 541 5.61 7.73 -18.82
CA PRO A 541 6.02 6.34 -18.61
C PRO A 541 6.47 6.01 -17.17
N HIS A 542 6.67 7.00 -16.29
CA HIS A 542 7.45 6.86 -15.06
C HIS A 542 6.85 5.83 -14.09
N HIS A 543 5.63 6.04 -13.60
CA HIS A 543 5.00 5.13 -12.65
C HIS A 543 4.65 3.75 -13.26
N GLU A 544 4.38 3.70 -14.57
CA GLU A 544 4.24 2.42 -15.27
C GLU A 544 5.56 1.63 -15.26
N ASN A 545 6.70 2.30 -15.43
CA ASN A 545 8.02 1.68 -15.37
C ASN A 545 8.37 1.26 -13.94
N ASP A 546 8.04 2.08 -12.91
CA ASP A 546 8.22 1.69 -11.51
C ASP A 546 7.48 0.39 -11.19
N ILE A 547 6.24 0.26 -11.65
CA ILE A 547 5.44 -0.97 -11.52
C ILE A 547 6.14 -2.14 -12.22
N ALA A 548 6.55 -1.96 -13.48
CA ALA A 548 7.18 -3.03 -14.24
C ALA A 548 8.46 -3.54 -13.58
N ILE A 549 9.32 -2.64 -13.12
CA ILE A 549 10.58 -2.96 -12.44
C ILE A 549 10.31 -3.76 -11.15
N THR A 550 9.44 -3.22 -10.31
CA THR A 550 9.26 -3.78 -8.96
C THR A 550 8.46 -5.08 -8.97
N GLU A 551 7.38 -5.13 -9.76
CA GLU A 551 6.53 -6.32 -9.80
C GLU A 551 7.17 -7.48 -10.59
N ALA A 552 8.04 -7.19 -11.58
CA ALA A 552 8.84 -8.24 -12.22
C ALA A 552 9.77 -8.96 -11.22
N ILE A 553 10.24 -8.25 -10.21
CA ILE A 553 11.14 -8.83 -9.18
C ILE A 553 10.34 -9.50 -8.08
N THR A 554 9.31 -8.81 -7.55
CA THR A 554 8.60 -9.21 -6.33
C THR A 554 7.40 -10.10 -6.59
N GLY A 555 6.78 -9.99 -7.77
CA GLY A 555 5.48 -10.59 -8.07
C GLY A 555 4.31 -9.98 -7.29
N ARG A 556 4.52 -8.83 -6.63
CA ARG A 556 3.54 -8.14 -5.77
C ARG A 556 3.28 -6.73 -6.26
N PRO A 557 2.07 -6.18 -6.04
CA PRO A 557 1.79 -4.78 -6.35
C PRO A 557 2.74 -3.84 -5.61
N LEU A 558 3.28 -2.83 -6.30
CA LEU A 558 4.14 -1.82 -5.69
C LEU A 558 3.37 -0.97 -4.67
N ALA A 559 2.19 -0.47 -5.05
CA ALA A 559 1.32 0.30 -4.17
C ALA A 559 -0.15 -0.10 -4.35
N ASN A 560 -0.93 -0.04 -3.24
CA ASN A 560 -2.36 -0.36 -3.27
C ASN A 560 -3.20 0.78 -3.85
N TYR A 561 -2.80 2.02 -3.58
CA TYR A 561 -3.52 3.22 -4.05
C TYR A 561 -2.58 4.13 -4.83
N TRP A 562 -3.02 4.53 -6.02
CA TRP A 562 -2.32 5.44 -6.92
C TRP A 562 -3.10 6.75 -7.04
N ILE A 563 -2.60 7.81 -6.40
CA ILE A 563 -3.27 9.11 -6.31
C ILE A 563 -2.53 10.12 -7.15
N HIS A 564 -3.17 10.59 -8.23
CA HIS A 564 -2.57 11.55 -9.15
C HIS A 564 -3.36 12.86 -9.18
N SER A 565 -2.64 13.97 -9.03
CA SER A 565 -3.20 15.30 -9.20
C SER A 565 -3.11 15.74 -10.66
N GLU A 566 -4.12 16.45 -11.13
CA GLU A 566 -4.05 17.17 -12.38
C GLU A 566 -3.05 18.32 -12.29
N LEU A 567 -2.49 18.68 -13.45
CA LEU A 567 -1.50 19.73 -13.58
C LEU A 567 -2.11 21.14 -13.49
N VAL A 568 -1.25 22.11 -13.27
CA VAL A 568 -1.55 23.50 -13.64
C VAL A 568 -1.31 23.64 -15.13
N ASN A 569 -2.24 24.29 -15.83
CA ASN A 569 -2.18 24.47 -17.29
C ASN A 569 -0.97 25.33 -17.69
N GLU A 570 0.02 24.71 -18.31
CA GLU A 570 1.29 25.36 -18.70
C GLU A 570 1.08 26.54 -19.65
N LYS A 571 0.08 26.47 -20.54
CA LYS A 571 -0.23 27.57 -21.47
C LYS A 571 -0.62 28.86 -20.74
N THR A 572 -1.12 28.75 -19.51
CA THR A 572 -1.46 29.90 -18.67
C THR A 572 -0.29 30.39 -17.82
N LEU A 573 0.80 29.61 -17.73
CA LEU A 573 2.02 29.97 -17.01
C LEU A 573 3.06 30.70 -17.90
N SER A 574 2.87 30.69 -19.23
CA SER A 574 3.85 31.18 -20.22
C SER A 574 3.88 32.68 -20.42
N GLU A 575 3.32 33.49 -19.50
CA GLU A 575 3.34 34.96 -19.58
C GLU A 575 4.68 35.61 -19.13
N THR A 576 5.78 34.86 -19.09
CA THR A 576 7.09 35.41 -18.75
C THR A 576 7.88 35.76 -20.02
N PRO A 577 8.59 36.90 -20.05
CA PRO A 577 9.44 37.28 -21.19
C PRO A 577 10.66 36.40 -21.42
N GLU A 578 10.95 35.47 -20.51
CA GLU A 578 12.24 34.77 -20.38
C GLU A 578 12.17 33.27 -20.72
N ASP A 579 11.12 32.75 -21.33
CA ASP A 579 10.95 31.31 -21.71
C ASP A 579 11.22 30.30 -20.54
N ARG A 580 11.11 30.74 -19.27
CA ARG A 580 11.28 29.88 -18.09
C ARG A 580 9.97 29.69 -17.34
N ALA A 581 9.86 28.57 -16.61
CA ALA A 581 8.73 28.33 -15.74
C ALA A 581 8.60 29.38 -14.64
N LEU A 582 7.36 29.81 -14.34
CA LEU A 582 7.07 30.65 -13.17
C LEU A 582 7.39 29.89 -11.88
N THR A 583 8.08 30.53 -10.97
CA THR A 583 8.47 30.00 -9.66
C THR A 583 7.67 30.63 -8.53
N LEU A 584 7.74 30.06 -7.33
CA LEU A 584 7.17 30.65 -6.12
C LEU A 584 7.74 32.05 -5.84
N ARG A 585 9.02 32.27 -6.17
CA ARG A 585 9.71 33.56 -5.98
C ARG A 585 9.15 34.69 -6.85
N ASP A 586 8.63 34.36 -8.03
CA ASP A 586 7.98 35.33 -8.89
C ASP A 586 6.66 35.82 -8.27
N ALA A 587 5.94 34.91 -7.56
CA ALA A 587 4.77 35.30 -6.77
C ALA A 587 5.17 36.18 -5.58
N PHE A 588 6.24 35.85 -4.86
CA PHE A 588 6.73 36.67 -3.73
C PHE A 588 7.18 38.04 -4.15
N LYS A 589 7.90 38.20 -5.27
CA LYS A 589 8.29 39.53 -5.83
C LYS A 589 7.09 40.43 -6.12
N ARG A 590 5.91 39.82 -6.38
CA ARG A 590 4.63 40.53 -6.58
C ARG A 590 3.83 40.72 -5.28
N GLY A 591 4.41 40.40 -4.11
CA GLY A 591 3.79 40.59 -2.81
C GLY A 591 2.78 39.56 -2.38
N TYR A 592 2.72 38.40 -3.06
CA TYR A 592 1.90 37.26 -2.60
C TYR A 592 2.64 36.44 -1.54
N SER A 593 1.92 35.91 -0.57
CA SER A 593 2.45 35.01 0.45
C SER A 593 2.37 33.54 0.02
N GLY A 594 3.12 32.66 0.69
CA GLY A 594 3.01 31.22 0.47
C GLY A 594 1.60 30.68 0.78
N ARG A 595 0.87 31.28 1.75
CA ARG A 595 -0.54 30.91 2.05
C ARG A 595 -1.49 31.28 0.91
N ASP A 596 -1.26 32.39 0.22
CA ASP A 596 -2.06 32.81 -0.95
C ASP A 596 -1.90 31.81 -2.08
N VAL A 597 -0.64 31.40 -2.35
CA VAL A 597 -0.32 30.40 -3.36
C VAL A 597 -0.89 29.03 -2.97
N ARG A 598 -0.71 28.62 -1.70
CA ARG A 598 -1.29 27.37 -1.19
C ARG A 598 -2.80 27.35 -1.37
N PHE A 599 -3.51 28.40 -0.96
CA PHE A 599 -4.96 28.49 -1.14
C PHE A 599 -5.35 28.35 -2.61
N TRP A 600 -4.66 29.08 -3.51
CA TRP A 600 -4.91 28.98 -4.95
C TRP A 600 -4.68 27.56 -5.48
N LEU A 601 -3.66 26.82 -5.01
CA LEU A 601 -3.40 25.45 -5.47
C LEU A 601 -4.42 24.41 -4.97
N ILE A 602 -5.06 24.66 -3.80
CA ILE A 602 -5.99 23.70 -3.20
C ILE A 602 -7.48 24.01 -3.40
N HIS A 603 -7.86 25.26 -3.78
CA HIS A 603 -9.27 25.68 -3.79
C HIS A 603 -10.14 24.88 -4.77
N MET A 604 -9.53 24.26 -5.76
CA MET A 604 -10.17 23.39 -6.73
C MET A 604 -9.79 21.92 -6.49
N HIS A 605 -10.73 21.01 -6.73
CA HIS A 605 -10.49 19.58 -6.58
C HIS A 605 -9.23 19.13 -7.31
N TYR A 606 -8.38 18.31 -6.68
CA TYR A 606 -7.05 17.95 -7.20
C TYR A 606 -7.07 17.23 -8.57
N ARG A 607 -8.18 16.55 -8.91
CA ARG A 607 -8.40 15.89 -10.22
C ARG A 607 -8.91 16.82 -11.33
N ARG A 608 -8.95 18.14 -11.13
CA ARG A 608 -9.26 19.12 -12.16
C ARG A 608 -8.04 19.93 -12.49
N THR A 609 -7.81 20.15 -13.78
CA THR A 609 -6.75 21.05 -14.26
C THR A 609 -6.96 22.45 -13.71
N LEU A 610 -5.90 23.09 -13.25
CA LEU A 610 -5.93 24.42 -12.67
C LEU A 610 -5.31 25.43 -13.65
N ASP A 611 -6.06 26.45 -14.04
CA ASP A 611 -5.52 27.55 -14.84
C ASP A 611 -4.91 28.63 -13.96
N PHE A 612 -3.72 29.08 -14.32
CA PHE A 612 -3.05 30.19 -13.68
C PHE A 612 -3.46 31.54 -14.31
N SER A 613 -3.61 32.55 -13.47
CA SER A 613 -3.48 33.96 -13.82
C SER A 613 -3.22 34.78 -12.56
N TRP A 614 -2.55 35.90 -12.70
CA TRP A 614 -2.31 36.81 -11.57
C TRP A 614 -3.61 37.29 -10.94
N SER A 615 -4.68 37.47 -11.74
CA SER A 615 -6.01 37.83 -11.23
C SER A 615 -6.61 36.73 -10.35
N LYS A 616 -6.43 35.44 -10.68
CA LYS A 616 -6.88 34.32 -9.85
C LYS A 616 -6.09 34.23 -8.53
N LEU A 617 -4.78 34.48 -8.58
CA LEU A 617 -3.96 34.55 -7.38
C LEU A 617 -4.34 35.74 -6.48
N GLU A 618 -4.73 36.88 -7.07
CA GLU A 618 -5.28 38.02 -6.33
C GLU A 618 -6.61 37.70 -5.64
N VAL A 619 -7.47 36.92 -6.27
CA VAL A 619 -8.71 36.42 -5.63
C VAL A 619 -8.38 35.51 -4.45
N ALA A 620 -7.37 34.63 -4.59
CA ALA A 620 -6.89 33.80 -3.50
C ALA A 620 -6.39 34.64 -2.32
N ARG A 621 -5.55 35.66 -2.57
CA ARG A 621 -5.06 36.61 -1.55
C ARG A 621 -6.21 37.31 -0.82
N LYS A 622 -7.20 37.80 -1.54
CA LYS A 622 -8.38 38.46 -0.92
C LYS A 622 -9.16 37.48 -0.05
N THR A 623 -9.24 36.22 -0.45
CA THR A 623 -9.93 35.19 0.33
C THR A 623 -9.18 34.83 1.61
N VAL A 624 -7.87 34.62 1.52
CA VAL A 624 -7.01 34.40 2.72
C VAL A 624 -7.10 35.60 3.67
N SER A 625 -6.99 36.82 3.15
CA SER A 625 -7.15 38.06 3.95
C SER A 625 -8.52 38.19 4.61
N ARG A 626 -9.57 37.64 4.00
CA ARG A 626 -10.91 37.60 4.61
C ARG A 626 -10.95 36.62 5.78
N LEU A 627 -10.29 35.47 5.68
CA LEU A 627 -10.16 34.53 6.78
C LEU A 627 -9.33 35.10 7.93
N ASP A 628 -8.21 35.76 7.63
CA ASP A 628 -7.39 36.43 8.66
C ASP A 628 -8.20 37.51 9.41
N ARG A 629 -8.95 38.35 8.69
CA ARG A 629 -9.85 39.34 9.31
C ARG A 629 -10.94 38.69 10.18
N PHE A 630 -11.46 37.55 9.79
CA PHE A 630 -12.41 36.80 10.61
C PHE A 630 -11.74 36.31 11.91
N VAL A 631 -10.53 35.78 11.84
CA VAL A 631 -9.77 35.33 13.02
C VAL A 631 -9.45 36.52 13.94
N ASP A 632 -9.02 37.67 13.40
CA ASP A 632 -8.77 38.88 14.19
C ASP A 632 -10.04 39.39 14.88
N LYS A 633 -11.18 39.38 14.15
CA LYS A 633 -12.47 39.78 14.71
C LYS A 633 -12.92 38.83 15.84
N LEU A 634 -12.70 37.51 15.66
CA LEU A 634 -13.00 36.51 16.68
C LEU A 634 -12.21 36.78 17.98
N ARG A 635 -10.91 37.12 17.85
CA ARG A 635 -10.04 37.44 18.99
C ARG A 635 -10.44 38.71 19.73
N THR A 636 -10.90 39.71 18.99
CA THR A 636 -11.23 41.02 19.53
C THR A 636 -12.71 41.22 19.81
N CYS A 637 -13.55 40.20 19.55
CA CYS A 637 -14.99 40.29 19.76
C CYS A 637 -15.32 40.57 21.24
N PRO A 638 -16.19 41.54 21.52
CA PRO A 638 -16.69 41.76 22.87
C PRO A 638 -17.34 40.55 23.50
N GLY A 639 -17.29 40.45 24.83
CA GLY A 639 -18.05 39.45 25.56
C GLY A 639 -19.56 39.63 25.32
N GLY A 640 -20.26 38.53 25.17
CA GLY A 640 -21.69 38.45 24.91
C GLY A 640 -22.35 37.28 25.63
N PRO A 641 -23.65 37.11 25.48
CA PRO A 641 -24.35 35.93 26.00
C PRO A 641 -23.95 34.67 25.25
N THR A 642 -24.12 33.53 25.89
CA THR A 642 -23.98 32.21 25.24
C THR A 642 -25.03 32.08 24.14
N ALA A 643 -24.56 31.70 22.93
CA ALA A 643 -25.43 31.52 21.77
C ALA A 643 -25.75 30.05 21.57
N SER A 644 -26.99 29.63 21.72
CA SER A 644 -27.42 28.23 21.57
C SER A 644 -27.19 27.63 20.21
N GLU A 645 -26.99 28.46 19.17
CA GLU A 645 -26.72 28.04 17.79
C GLU A 645 -25.28 27.57 17.59
N ILE A 646 -24.33 27.98 18.43
CA ILE A 646 -22.87 27.75 18.17
C ILE A 646 -22.50 26.26 18.19
N ASP A 647 -23.06 25.52 19.15
CA ASP A 647 -22.79 24.07 19.24
C ASP A 647 -23.26 23.34 17.97
N GLN A 648 -24.42 23.74 17.41
CA GLN A 648 -24.91 23.19 16.16
C GLN A 648 -24.03 23.61 14.97
N LEU A 649 -23.64 24.88 14.88
CA LEU A 649 -22.75 25.37 13.81
C LEU A 649 -21.38 24.67 13.82
N VAL A 650 -20.79 24.47 15.00
CA VAL A 650 -19.52 23.73 15.18
C VAL A 650 -19.69 22.27 14.75
N TYR A 651 -20.79 21.63 15.14
CA TYR A 651 -21.11 20.27 14.73
C TYR A 651 -21.27 20.15 13.21
N ASP A 652 -22.06 21.03 12.60
CA ASP A 652 -22.31 21.04 11.16
C ASP A 652 -21.05 21.28 10.34
N LEU A 653 -20.19 22.21 10.78
CA LEU A 653 -18.88 22.43 10.17
C LEU A 653 -18.01 21.18 10.25
N LYS A 654 -17.93 20.56 11.43
CA LYS A 654 -17.14 19.34 11.62
C LYS A 654 -17.63 18.22 10.69
N GLN A 655 -18.93 17.96 10.67
CA GLN A 655 -19.52 16.91 9.84
C GLN A 655 -19.36 17.20 8.32
N GLY A 656 -19.57 18.46 7.92
CA GLY A 656 -19.38 18.89 6.52
C GLY A 656 -17.94 18.74 6.07
N PHE A 657 -16.99 19.14 6.91
CA PHE A 657 -15.57 19.02 6.65
C PHE A 657 -15.12 17.55 6.54
N GLU A 658 -15.45 16.72 7.53
CA GLU A 658 -15.07 15.31 7.55
C GLU A 658 -15.65 14.55 6.36
N ARG A 659 -16.92 14.74 6.03
CA ARG A 659 -17.56 14.12 4.85
C ARG A 659 -16.88 14.53 3.53
N ALA A 660 -16.51 15.81 3.43
CA ALA A 660 -15.82 16.30 2.23
C ALA A 660 -14.40 15.70 2.09
N LEU A 661 -13.65 15.55 3.18
CA LEU A 661 -12.34 14.89 3.16
C LEU A 661 -12.48 13.39 2.84
N ASP A 662 -13.49 12.73 3.40
CA ASP A 662 -13.76 11.32 3.17
C ASP A 662 -14.17 11.02 1.71
N ASP A 663 -14.71 12.01 0.99
CA ASP A 663 -15.09 11.89 -0.40
C ASP A 663 -13.98 12.39 -1.36
N ASP A 664 -12.88 11.64 -1.40
CA ASP A 664 -11.79 11.86 -2.35
C ASP A 664 -11.15 13.25 -2.21
N LEU A 665 -10.88 13.67 -0.96
CA LEU A 665 -10.29 14.97 -0.67
C LEU A 665 -11.03 16.15 -1.34
N ASN A 666 -12.34 16.20 -1.23
CA ASN A 666 -13.16 17.26 -1.83
C ASN A 666 -12.98 18.59 -1.09
N ILE A 667 -11.79 19.18 -1.25
CA ILE A 667 -11.40 20.43 -0.58
C ILE A 667 -12.35 21.58 -0.92
N SER A 668 -12.88 21.61 -2.13
CA SER A 668 -13.84 22.65 -2.52
C SER A 668 -15.10 22.65 -1.64
N GLN A 669 -15.62 21.46 -1.32
CA GLN A 669 -16.77 21.31 -0.43
C GLN A 669 -16.41 21.58 1.03
N ALA A 670 -15.21 21.15 1.47
CA ALA A 670 -14.71 21.45 2.80
C ALA A 670 -14.53 22.95 3.05
N LEU A 671 -14.01 23.69 2.04
CA LEU A 671 -13.91 25.16 2.07
C LEU A 671 -15.28 25.83 2.06
N ALA A 672 -16.26 25.31 1.32
CA ALA A 672 -17.63 25.84 1.34
C ALA A 672 -18.24 25.78 2.75
N ALA A 673 -18.09 24.65 3.45
CA ALA A 673 -18.54 24.51 4.84
C ALA A 673 -17.84 25.51 5.78
N LEU A 674 -16.52 25.73 5.61
CA LEU A 674 -15.78 26.73 6.38
C LEU A 674 -16.31 28.15 6.11
N PHE A 675 -16.57 28.52 4.87
CA PHE A 675 -17.08 29.88 4.55
C PHE A 675 -18.50 30.11 5.04
N GLU A 676 -19.35 29.13 4.98
CA GLU A 676 -20.70 29.19 5.55
C GLU A 676 -20.64 29.38 7.08
N PHE A 677 -19.80 28.61 7.76
CA PHE A 677 -19.57 28.75 9.20
C PHE A 677 -19.07 30.16 9.55
N THR A 678 -18.03 30.65 8.85
CA THR A 678 -17.48 31.98 9.12
C THR A 678 -18.51 33.11 8.89
N HIS A 679 -19.40 32.93 7.92
CA HIS A 679 -20.51 33.88 7.68
C HIS A 679 -21.49 33.92 8.85
N ASN A 680 -21.93 32.76 9.35
CA ASN A 680 -22.87 32.64 10.46
C ASN A 680 -22.27 33.16 11.77
N ILE A 681 -21.02 32.82 12.07
CA ILE A 681 -20.33 33.34 13.28
C ILE A 681 -20.13 34.84 13.19
N ASN A 682 -19.80 35.41 12.03
CA ASN A 682 -19.72 36.87 11.85
C ASN A 682 -21.03 37.55 12.19
N ARG A 683 -22.19 36.99 11.76
CA ARG A 683 -23.52 37.52 12.10
C ARG A 683 -23.78 37.54 13.60
N ILE A 684 -23.41 36.46 14.32
CA ILE A 684 -23.54 36.35 15.76
C ILE A 684 -22.64 37.39 16.45
N MET A 685 -21.38 37.48 16.06
CA MET A 685 -20.44 38.45 16.63
C MET A 685 -20.94 39.90 16.48
N ASP A 686 -21.54 40.22 15.30
CA ASP A 686 -22.04 41.57 15.02
C ASP A 686 -23.32 41.88 15.80
N SER A 687 -24.15 40.91 16.12
CA SER A 687 -25.43 41.12 16.79
C SER A 687 -25.35 41.18 18.30
N GLN A 688 -24.51 40.36 18.94
CA GLN A 688 -24.57 40.19 20.41
C GLN A 688 -23.21 39.95 21.09
N GLY A 689 -22.12 39.89 20.32
CA GLY A 689 -20.80 39.47 20.83
C GLY A 689 -20.70 37.97 21.03
N LEU A 690 -19.65 37.48 21.73
CA LEU A 690 -19.41 36.06 21.96
C LEU A 690 -19.06 35.80 23.43
N ASP A 691 -19.67 34.77 24.00
CA ASP A 691 -19.23 34.23 25.30
C ASP A 691 -17.81 33.60 25.14
N PRO A 692 -16.95 33.73 26.18
CA PRO A 692 -15.58 33.15 26.14
C PRO A 692 -15.54 31.63 25.87
N SER A 693 -16.55 30.88 26.39
CA SER A 693 -16.61 29.44 26.15
C SER A 693 -16.95 29.10 24.70
N ASP A 694 -17.86 29.87 24.09
CA ASP A 694 -18.21 29.72 22.67
C ASP A 694 -17.06 30.12 21.77
N ARG A 695 -16.31 31.18 22.12
CA ARG A 695 -15.07 31.54 21.42
C ARG A 695 -14.07 30.39 21.43
N SER A 696 -13.85 29.76 22.60
CA SER A 696 -12.91 28.64 22.73
C SER A 696 -13.31 27.44 21.85
N LYS A 697 -14.62 27.14 21.75
CA LYS A 697 -15.13 26.09 20.86
C LYS A 697 -14.84 26.39 19.38
N ILE A 698 -15.07 27.65 18.97
CA ILE A 698 -14.79 28.11 17.60
C ILE A 698 -13.30 28.04 17.28
N GLU A 699 -12.43 28.53 18.16
CA GLU A 699 -10.99 28.47 17.98
C GLU A 699 -10.49 27.03 17.87
N LYS A 700 -10.99 26.13 18.69
CA LYS A 700 -10.65 24.70 18.67
C LYS A 700 -11.00 24.03 17.34
N ILE A 701 -12.23 24.26 16.82
CA ILE A 701 -12.61 23.66 15.53
C ILE A 701 -11.80 24.25 14.38
N LEU A 702 -11.57 25.57 14.35
CA LEU A 702 -10.75 26.21 13.33
C LEU A 702 -9.30 25.70 13.35
N SER A 703 -8.71 25.50 14.53
CA SER A 703 -7.37 24.91 14.67
C SER A 703 -7.32 23.50 14.08
N GLY A 704 -8.34 22.67 14.36
CA GLY A 704 -8.47 21.34 13.81
C GLY A 704 -8.52 21.35 12.27
N LEU A 705 -9.37 22.18 11.66
CA LEU A 705 -9.47 22.30 10.21
C LEU A 705 -8.19 22.87 9.60
N ASN A 706 -7.58 23.85 10.25
CA ASN A 706 -6.36 24.48 9.76
C ASN A 706 -5.14 23.56 9.83
N SER A 707 -5.14 22.54 10.68
CA SER A 707 -4.09 21.50 10.67
C SER A 707 -4.02 20.76 9.31
N VAL A 708 -5.13 20.73 8.57
CA VAL A 708 -5.22 20.18 7.20
C VAL A 708 -4.96 21.25 6.15
N PHE A 709 -5.68 22.37 6.21
CA PHE A 709 -5.62 23.39 5.17
C PHE A 709 -4.33 24.23 5.17
N MET A 710 -3.86 24.64 6.36
CA MET A 710 -2.71 25.53 6.55
C MET A 710 -2.84 26.87 5.80
N ILE A 711 -4.03 27.47 5.81
CA ILE A 711 -4.33 28.73 5.12
C ILE A 711 -4.70 29.89 6.08
N MET A 712 -5.04 29.60 7.33
CA MET A 712 -5.37 30.61 8.34
C MET A 712 -4.17 30.89 9.26
N ASP A 713 -4.02 32.13 9.73
CA ASP A 713 -3.03 32.51 10.73
C ASP A 713 -3.69 32.47 12.11
N LEU A 714 -3.62 31.30 12.74
CA LEU A 714 -4.21 31.08 14.08
C LEU A 714 -3.21 31.30 15.21
N GLU A 715 -1.90 31.46 14.91
CA GLU A 715 -0.89 31.75 15.92
C GLU A 715 -1.03 33.20 16.37
N GLN A 716 -1.03 33.44 17.68
CA GLN A 716 -0.81 34.79 18.18
C GLN A 716 0.66 35.14 17.94
N PRO A 717 0.97 36.20 17.21
CA PRO A 717 2.34 36.68 17.17
C PRO A 717 2.78 36.97 18.62
N GLN A 718 3.78 36.25 19.09
CA GLN A 718 4.41 36.65 20.36
C GLN A 718 5.05 38.04 20.14
N LEU A 719 4.46 39.03 20.78
CA LEU A 719 5.13 40.36 20.83
C LEU A 719 6.47 40.20 21.52
N SER A 720 7.52 40.72 20.92
CA SER A 720 8.74 40.93 21.70
C SER A 720 8.41 41.88 22.84
N GLU A 721 9.02 41.65 23.99
CA GLU A 721 8.84 42.46 25.19
C GLU A 721 8.90 43.98 24.88
N HIS A 722 9.77 44.34 23.96
CA HIS A 722 9.93 45.72 23.49
C HIS A 722 8.73 46.27 22.68
N ILE A 723 8.05 45.46 21.89
CA ILE A 723 6.86 45.87 21.14
C ILE A 723 5.66 46.01 22.09
N ASP A 724 5.54 45.12 23.07
CA ASP A 724 4.50 45.18 24.09
C ASP A 724 4.66 46.44 24.95
N ASP A 725 5.91 46.81 25.31
CA ASP A 725 6.22 48.02 26.01
C ASP A 725 5.86 49.29 25.20
N LEU A 726 6.14 49.32 23.90
CA LEU A 726 5.74 50.41 23.01
C LEU A 726 4.21 50.57 22.92
N ILE A 727 3.47 49.47 22.90
CA ILE A 727 2.00 49.51 22.91
C ILE A 727 1.47 50.07 24.23
N ARG A 728 2.04 49.61 25.36
CA ARG A 728 1.71 50.14 26.70
C ARG A 728 2.03 51.61 26.85
N GLU A 729 3.22 52.04 26.37
CA GLU A 729 3.63 53.45 26.38
C GLU A 729 2.68 54.32 25.55
N ARG A 730 2.28 53.84 24.36
CA ARG A 730 1.29 54.52 23.53
C ARG A 730 -0.05 54.68 24.25
N ASP A 731 -0.55 53.64 24.91
CA ASP A 731 -1.80 53.70 25.66
C ASP A 731 -1.72 54.64 26.84
N ALA A 732 -0.60 54.67 27.54
CA ALA A 732 -0.34 55.63 28.61
C ALA A 732 -0.29 57.09 28.10
N ALA A 733 0.35 57.35 26.94
CA ALA A 733 0.36 58.65 26.29
C ALA A 733 -1.06 59.11 25.91
N ARG A 734 -1.87 58.23 25.36
CA ARG A 734 -3.29 58.51 25.03
C ARG A 734 -4.13 58.80 26.29
N GLY A 735 -3.92 58.03 27.36
CA GLY A 735 -4.60 58.28 28.64
C GLY A 735 -4.29 59.70 29.21
N LYS A 736 -3.07 60.16 28.96
CA LYS A 736 -2.60 61.54 29.32
C LYS A 736 -2.98 62.58 28.27
N LYS A 737 -3.66 62.21 27.16
CA LYS A 737 -3.98 63.08 26.00
C LYS A 737 -2.77 63.65 25.26
N ASP A 738 -1.59 62.99 25.37
CA ASP A 738 -0.38 63.32 24.63
C ASP A 738 -0.44 62.66 23.24
N TRP A 739 -1.16 63.29 22.34
CA TRP A 739 -1.42 62.79 20.99
C TRP A 739 -0.15 62.76 20.14
N ALA A 740 0.78 63.70 20.39
CA ALA A 740 2.03 63.77 19.63
C ALA A 740 2.92 62.52 19.88
N ARG A 741 3.05 62.12 21.16
CA ARG A 741 3.79 60.93 21.54
C ARG A 741 3.10 59.65 21.07
N ALA A 742 1.79 59.59 21.21
CA ALA A 742 0.99 58.44 20.74
C ALA A 742 1.14 58.20 19.23
N ASP A 743 1.14 59.28 18.42
CA ASP A 743 1.31 59.20 16.97
C ASP A 743 2.77 58.88 16.56
N GLN A 744 3.75 59.34 17.33
CA GLN A 744 5.15 58.96 17.13
C GLN A 744 5.32 57.45 17.32
N ILE A 745 4.82 56.87 18.42
CA ILE A 745 4.90 55.43 18.71
C ILE A 745 4.13 54.64 17.67
N ARG A 746 2.97 55.13 17.22
CA ARG A 746 2.20 54.46 16.13
C ARG A 746 3.01 54.37 14.85
N ARG A 747 3.74 55.39 14.47
CA ARG A 747 4.64 55.36 13.28
C ARG A 747 5.81 54.40 13.48
N GLU A 748 6.38 54.38 14.68
CA GLU A 748 7.45 53.45 15.01
C GLU A 748 6.98 51.98 14.95
N LEU A 749 5.84 51.67 15.54
CA LEU A 749 5.21 50.34 15.45
C LEU A 749 4.93 49.93 14.01
N LYS A 750 4.42 50.88 13.19
CA LYS A 750 4.14 50.64 11.76
C LYS A 750 5.43 50.36 10.95
N THR A 751 6.54 51.08 11.24
CA THR A 751 7.84 50.79 10.59
C THR A 751 8.41 49.46 11.00
N ARG A 752 8.05 48.92 12.16
CA ARG A 752 8.43 47.59 12.66
C ARG A 752 7.45 46.49 12.22
N GLY A 753 6.45 46.83 11.37
CA GLY A 753 5.50 45.87 10.83
C GLY A 753 4.27 45.64 11.71
N PHE A 754 3.92 46.55 12.62
CA PHE A 754 2.74 46.46 13.47
C PHE A 754 1.80 47.64 13.22
N ASP A 755 0.57 47.41 12.87
CA ASP A 755 -0.49 48.40 12.74
C ASP A 755 -1.39 48.32 13.98
N VAL A 756 -1.54 49.43 14.70
CA VAL A 756 -2.32 49.52 15.94
C VAL A 756 -3.69 50.12 15.66
N ILE A 757 -4.72 49.48 16.17
CA ILE A 757 -6.13 49.84 15.99
C ILE A 757 -6.72 50.15 17.36
N ASP A 758 -7.32 51.35 17.47
CA ASP A 758 -7.98 51.77 18.69
C ASP A 758 -9.42 51.27 18.77
N THR A 759 -9.74 50.60 19.86
CA THR A 759 -11.10 50.08 20.13
C THR A 759 -11.66 50.73 21.39
N LYS A 760 -12.96 50.58 21.63
CA LYS A 760 -13.62 51.05 22.88
C LYS A 760 -13.09 50.34 24.14
N HIS A 761 -12.37 49.24 23.98
CA HIS A 761 -11.87 48.38 25.06
C HIS A 761 -10.33 48.39 25.20
N GLY A 762 -9.61 49.27 24.45
CA GLY A 762 -8.15 49.38 24.45
C GLY A 762 -7.55 49.34 23.06
N THR A 763 -6.20 49.35 22.98
CA THR A 763 -5.47 49.23 21.71
C THR A 763 -5.31 47.78 21.35
N THR A 764 -5.73 47.42 20.12
CA THR A 764 -5.42 46.16 19.47
C THR A 764 -4.40 46.38 18.36
N TRP A 765 -3.72 45.36 17.92
CA TRP A 765 -2.71 45.46 16.90
C TRP A 765 -2.78 44.29 15.91
N ARG A 766 -2.23 44.49 14.74
CA ARG A 766 -2.05 43.46 13.70
C ARG A 766 -0.69 43.60 13.04
N THR A 767 -0.12 42.52 12.53
CA THR A 767 1.11 42.61 11.73
C THR A 767 0.79 43.12 10.33
N THR A 768 1.61 44.04 9.81
CA THR A 768 1.50 44.60 8.45
C THR A 768 2.39 43.85 7.46
N LYS A 769 2.41 42.50 7.49
CA LYS A 769 3.12 41.70 6.47
C LYS A 769 2.34 41.58 5.17
#